data_c79a94e998c04bed336fbedf43d7ac6a
#
_entry.id   c79a94e998c04bed336fbedf43d7ac6a
#
_cell.length_a   1.000
_cell.length_b   1.000
_cell.length_c   1.000
_cell.angle_alpha   90.00
_cell.angle_beta   90.00
_cell.angle_gamma   90.00
#
_symmetry.space_group_name_H-M   'P 1'
#
loop_
_entity.id
_entity.type
_entity.pdbx_description
1 polymer ?
#
loop_
_entity_poly.entity_id
_entity_poly.type
_entity_poly.pdbx_seq_one_letter_code
_entity_poly.pdbx_strand_id
1 'polypeptide(L)'
;MRTGLFLSSFFFFFSIISTYAGNVELIKVTGKVIDALESKPIEFANIALYSADSVFVSGVNSDEKGNFSINCNDLKNHYLTVSYLGYETQKVELGISKNNVRTHDIALRPSSVQLKDVVVTADGTFKKIDRDVILPSEIQLKTSTSGINLLQNLSLPRLIIDQVNNSIKLANGGEVQIRINGILSEFADVQALQPGDIIRVEYHDSPGLRYGNAEIVVDFITRHKQSGGSVNAELHTNPFNGFTNGSFNLKFNHKRSEFALSGFTSHRDLDFMRKSEESFVFPDGKPALSRRIDGEKTPFMQFYISPKLTYSFREAGKYFFTASFRWASNNSPYAYQDVKGDVYNNDELTGNMYRHDKFRFKMPLLDLYYQRELKNKQIIILNAVGRFQEYKETHSYKERRGNELMTDIFYTEDSKRYWMILEGIYEKNFQNGAKLSAGLKHTQMYNEIDNKEKELITVGQNQAESYLYTEFQQKLGKFNYSVGIGVSRNDYRQGDVKEIKFTYRPSLKINYNFTDNIYARYNVSVYNRTPSIYSMNPVVQNIDSLRFRRGNTNLDTYMTYQQVLSAGFKKSFFSADLRIDHRYQDKPIMNQLDYVDGRFMTQPYNQKAFHHLQGELTLKFEPIKNRLTVGFVPGILRYISEGNNYTHTYTQWRFSAFLNANYKKWMLNIQLWDRYDYFQEETLYGGETWQDVNIGYKTDRFSIFAGMINPFKDWNMKSHNWSALNPSSSNTFSNNVSQMPYIKISYNISFGRQFKSVARKVDNTGGEGK
;
A
#
# COMPACT_ATOMS: atom_id res chain seq x y z
N MET A 1 -38.90 5.84 3.12
CA MET A 1 -38.98 6.97 4.07
C MET A 1 -38.38 6.56 5.43
N ARG A 2 -37.05 6.55 5.59
CA ARG A 2 -36.32 6.42 6.88
C ARG A 2 -34.82 6.70 6.69
N THR A 3 -34.50 7.79 6.01
CA THR A 3 -33.10 8.27 5.81
C THR A 3 -32.85 9.67 6.40
N GLY A 4 -33.76 10.20 7.21
CA GLY A 4 -33.69 11.58 7.71
C GLY A 4 -33.18 11.77 9.16
N LEU A 5 -32.85 10.69 9.90
CA LEU A 5 -32.61 10.85 11.36
C LEU A 5 -31.13 10.74 11.80
N PHE A 6 -30.18 10.55 10.90
CA PHE A 6 -28.76 10.42 11.29
C PHE A 6 -27.91 11.70 11.13
N LEU A 7 -28.44 12.74 10.52
CA LEU A 7 -27.72 14.01 10.34
C LEU A 7 -27.93 15.04 11.48
N SER A 8 -28.94 14.89 12.31
CA SER A 8 -29.24 15.89 13.34
C SER A 8 -28.52 15.70 14.69
N SER A 9 -27.95 14.52 14.96
CA SER A 9 -27.24 14.25 16.23
C SER A 9 -25.77 14.69 16.24
N PHE A 10 -25.20 15.08 15.11
CA PHE A 10 -23.77 15.41 15.01
C PHE A 10 -23.47 16.90 15.27
N PHE A 11 -24.49 17.78 15.31
CA PHE A 11 -24.29 19.22 15.53
C PHE A 11 -24.24 19.66 17.01
N PHE A 12 -24.54 18.76 17.97
CA PHE A 12 -24.67 19.14 19.37
C PHE A 12 -23.40 18.98 20.23
N PHE A 13 -22.32 18.43 19.70
CA PHE A 13 -21.07 18.20 20.49
C PHE A 13 -19.98 19.26 20.31
N PHE A 14 -20.22 20.31 19.52
CA PHE A 14 -19.17 21.31 19.18
C PHE A 14 -19.27 22.65 19.96
N SER A 15 -20.15 22.78 20.98
CA SER A 15 -20.47 24.08 21.57
C SER A 15 -19.81 24.41 22.92
N ILE A 16 -18.87 23.64 23.42
CA ILE A 16 -18.18 23.97 24.68
C ILE A 16 -16.67 23.81 24.54
N ILE A 17 -15.98 24.81 24.06
CA ILE A 17 -14.63 25.19 24.50
C ILE A 17 -14.38 26.64 24.03
N SER A 18 -14.88 27.61 24.75
CA SER A 18 -14.35 28.96 24.72
C SER A 18 -13.55 29.15 25.99
N THR A 19 -12.25 29.03 25.91
CA THR A 19 -11.33 29.37 26.98
C THR A 19 -10.50 30.59 26.62
N TYR A 20 -10.49 31.54 27.50
CA TYR A 20 -9.72 32.76 27.54
C TYR A 20 -8.28 32.58 27.07
N ALA A 21 -7.91 33.19 25.96
CA ALA A 21 -6.53 33.44 25.57
C ALA A 21 -6.28 34.94 25.79
N GLY A 22 -5.49 35.25 26.81
CA GLY A 22 -4.90 36.56 26.95
C GLY A 22 -4.03 36.87 25.71
N ASN A 23 -4.21 38.03 25.08
CA ASN A 23 -3.42 38.51 23.98
C ASN A 23 -1.96 38.74 24.44
N VAL A 24 -1.10 37.76 24.32
CA VAL A 24 0.34 37.98 24.32
C VAL A 24 0.71 38.34 22.89
N GLU A 25 1.18 39.56 22.68
CA GLU A 25 1.65 40.04 21.38
C GLU A 25 2.92 39.28 21.04
N LEU A 26 2.80 38.27 20.13
CA LEU A 26 3.90 37.40 19.72
C LEU A 26 4.75 38.11 18.67
N ILE A 27 6.07 38.13 18.87
CA ILE A 27 7.01 38.62 17.87
C ILE A 27 7.10 37.57 16.75
N LYS A 28 6.93 38.02 15.53
CA LYS A 28 6.98 37.18 14.33
C LYS A 28 8.30 37.35 13.62
N VAL A 29 9.03 36.24 13.46
CA VAL A 29 10.25 36.16 12.65
C VAL A 29 9.92 35.51 11.32
N THR A 30 10.19 36.20 10.21
CA THR A 30 9.92 35.72 8.85
C THR A 30 11.17 35.73 8.00
N GLY A 31 11.23 34.88 6.99
CA GLY A 31 12.36 34.84 6.04
C GLY A 31 12.08 33.87 4.91
N LYS A 32 13.09 33.67 4.08
CA LYS A 32 13.04 32.74 2.94
C LYS A 32 14.30 31.91 2.89
N VAL A 33 14.18 30.63 2.61
CA VAL A 33 15.30 29.71 2.44
C VAL A 33 15.47 29.39 0.96
N ILE A 34 16.69 29.57 0.45
CA ILE A 34 17.03 29.35 -0.95
C ILE A 34 18.28 28.47 -1.08
N ASP A 35 18.46 27.85 -2.24
CA ASP A 35 19.69 27.18 -2.64
C ASP A 35 20.75 28.23 -3.02
N ALA A 36 21.92 28.17 -2.41
CA ALA A 36 23.00 29.15 -2.63
C ALA A 36 23.56 29.16 -4.06
N LEU A 37 23.43 28.06 -4.82
CA LEU A 37 23.97 27.95 -6.17
C LEU A 37 22.91 28.21 -7.26
N GLU A 38 21.65 27.87 -7.00
CA GLU A 38 20.58 27.98 -8.00
C GLU A 38 19.60 29.12 -7.69
N SER A 39 19.71 29.73 -6.50
CA SER A 39 18.79 30.78 -6.01
C SER A 39 17.32 30.34 -6.00
N LYS A 40 17.08 29.00 -5.95
CA LYS A 40 15.75 28.44 -5.88
C LYS A 40 15.27 28.29 -4.45
N PRO A 41 13.97 28.45 -4.20
CA PRO A 41 13.42 28.19 -2.88
C PRO A 41 13.65 26.73 -2.46
N ILE A 42 13.94 26.53 -1.18
CA ILE A 42 14.02 25.21 -0.56
C ILE A 42 12.79 25.02 0.27
N GLU A 43 11.92 24.12 -0.14
CA GLU A 43 10.75 23.66 0.61
C GLU A 43 11.18 22.67 1.69
N PHE A 44 10.48 22.67 2.82
CA PHE A 44 10.75 21.79 3.98
C PHE A 44 12.14 21.97 4.62
N ALA A 45 12.83 23.07 4.40
CA ALA A 45 13.98 23.39 5.22
C ALA A 45 13.53 23.54 6.68
N ASN A 46 14.28 22.96 7.60
CA ASN A 46 14.01 23.07 9.03
C ASN A 46 14.58 24.37 9.57
N ILE A 47 13.75 25.20 10.16
CA ILE A 47 14.11 26.46 10.82
C ILE A 47 13.81 26.28 12.32
N ALA A 48 14.85 26.23 13.16
CA ALA A 48 14.73 26.11 14.59
C ALA A 48 15.26 27.39 15.27
N LEU A 49 14.43 27.95 16.15
CA LEU A 49 14.76 29.12 16.97
C LEU A 49 15.32 28.64 18.31
N TYR A 50 16.47 29.19 18.66
CA TYR A 50 17.16 28.95 19.93
C TYR A 50 17.34 30.25 20.71
N SER A 51 17.27 30.16 22.04
CA SER A 51 17.70 31.24 22.92
C SER A 51 19.23 31.39 22.92
N ALA A 52 19.72 32.50 23.51
CA ALA A 52 21.15 32.74 23.67
C ALA A 52 21.90 31.56 24.35
N ASP A 53 21.25 30.89 25.27
CA ASP A 53 21.77 29.74 26.00
C ASP A 53 21.63 28.41 25.25
N SER A 54 21.34 28.48 23.95
CA SER A 54 21.15 27.29 23.08
C SER A 54 19.99 26.38 23.47
N VAL A 55 18.99 26.92 24.18
CA VAL A 55 17.76 26.20 24.48
C VAL A 55 16.81 26.35 23.30
N PHE A 56 16.25 25.22 22.82
CA PHE A 56 15.25 25.21 21.77
C PHE A 56 13.96 25.91 22.21
N VAL A 57 13.52 26.90 21.44
CA VAL A 57 12.32 27.72 21.70
C VAL A 57 11.15 27.25 20.84
N SER A 58 11.34 27.20 19.53
CA SER A 58 10.31 26.85 18.56
C SER A 58 10.94 26.40 17.24
N GLY A 59 10.19 25.70 16.37
CA GLY A 59 10.65 25.28 15.06
C GLY A 59 9.52 25.23 14.05
N VAL A 60 9.85 25.56 12.78
CA VAL A 60 8.95 25.50 11.64
C VAL A 60 9.71 24.99 10.42
N ASN A 61 8.99 24.63 9.36
CA ASN A 61 9.59 24.32 8.07
C ASN A 61 9.21 25.39 7.06
N SER A 62 10.07 25.57 6.05
CA SER A 62 9.78 26.48 4.91
C SER A 62 8.66 25.89 4.03
N ASP A 63 7.86 26.79 3.45
CA ASP A 63 6.81 26.47 2.50
C ASP A 63 7.36 26.21 1.07
N GLU A 64 6.49 25.95 0.10
CA GLU A 64 6.83 25.71 -1.31
C GLU A 64 7.61 26.85 -1.97
N LYS A 65 7.48 28.07 -1.44
CA LYS A 65 8.21 29.25 -1.91
C LYS A 65 9.47 29.50 -1.11
N GLY A 66 9.81 28.57 -0.19
CA GLY A 66 10.92 28.70 0.73
C GLY A 66 10.66 29.64 1.91
N ASN A 67 9.47 30.21 2.04
CA ASN A 67 9.18 31.15 3.12
C ASN A 67 8.92 30.41 4.43
N PHE A 68 9.28 31.06 5.53
CA PHE A 68 8.96 30.59 6.87
C PHE A 68 8.47 31.71 7.76
N SER A 69 7.75 31.33 8.80
CA SER A 69 7.25 32.24 9.83
C SER A 69 7.25 31.52 11.16
N ILE A 70 8.00 32.03 12.13
CA ILE A 70 8.12 31.49 13.49
C ILE A 70 7.75 32.55 14.50
N ASN A 71 6.97 32.18 15.52
CA ASN A 71 6.51 33.10 16.57
C ASN A 71 7.27 32.82 17.88
N CYS A 72 7.59 33.86 18.61
CA CYS A 72 8.18 33.77 19.96
C CYS A 72 7.68 34.90 20.87
N ASN A 73 7.82 34.72 22.17
CA ASN A 73 7.36 35.68 23.15
C ASN A 73 8.30 36.90 23.30
N ASP A 74 9.60 36.67 23.13
CA ASP A 74 10.62 37.71 23.09
C ASP A 74 11.82 37.30 22.20
N LEU A 75 12.65 38.25 21.82
CA LEU A 75 13.92 38.02 21.15
C LEU A 75 15.03 38.70 21.96
N LYS A 76 15.76 37.93 22.75
CA LYS A 76 16.96 38.37 23.48
C LYS A 76 18.16 37.57 23.01
N ASN A 77 18.85 38.07 21.98
CA ASN A 77 19.99 37.39 21.35
C ASN A 77 19.67 35.95 20.89
N HIS A 78 18.44 35.73 20.40
CA HIS A 78 18.05 34.47 19.80
C HIS A 78 18.72 34.27 18.46
N TYR A 79 18.87 33.02 18.05
CA TYR A 79 19.36 32.68 16.72
C TYR A 79 18.52 31.61 16.06
N LEU A 80 18.48 31.61 14.74
CA LEU A 80 17.93 30.53 13.95
C LEU A 80 19.03 29.55 13.55
N THR A 81 18.75 28.28 13.60
CA THR A 81 19.48 27.30 12.79
C THR A 81 18.60 26.87 11.65
N VAL A 82 19.11 27.01 10.44
CA VAL A 82 18.41 26.63 9.23
C VAL A 82 19.15 25.47 8.59
N SER A 83 18.47 24.35 8.47
CA SER A 83 19.05 23.10 8.00
C SER A 83 18.15 22.43 6.98
N TYR A 84 18.75 21.79 6.02
CA TYR A 84 18.06 20.94 5.07
C TYR A 84 18.94 19.75 4.71
N LEU A 85 18.34 18.61 4.45
CA LEU A 85 19.05 17.37 4.22
C LEU A 85 19.92 17.47 2.95
N GLY A 86 21.26 17.31 3.10
CA GLY A 86 22.23 17.48 2.01
C GLY A 86 22.78 18.89 1.86
N TYR A 87 22.52 19.78 2.82
CA TYR A 87 23.03 21.15 2.89
C TYR A 87 23.76 21.41 4.20
N GLU A 88 24.65 22.39 4.21
CA GLU A 88 25.29 22.90 5.41
C GLU A 88 24.26 23.65 6.26
N THR A 89 24.22 23.33 7.56
CA THR A 89 23.38 24.08 8.49
C THR A 89 23.89 25.51 8.63
N GLN A 90 23.02 26.50 8.42
CA GLN A 90 23.32 27.87 8.68
C GLN A 90 22.79 28.33 10.02
N LYS A 91 23.59 29.14 10.72
CA LYS A 91 23.18 29.86 11.92
C LYS A 91 22.97 31.35 11.55
N VAL A 92 21.80 31.88 11.94
CA VAL A 92 21.42 33.28 11.67
C VAL A 92 21.07 33.92 13.01
N GLU A 93 21.89 34.89 13.42
CA GLU A 93 21.67 35.65 14.65
C GLU A 93 20.54 36.69 14.44
N LEU A 94 19.60 36.76 15.38
CA LEU A 94 18.44 37.66 15.27
C LEU A 94 18.61 38.96 16.09
N GLY A 95 19.60 39.03 16.96
CA GLY A 95 19.80 40.17 17.85
C GLY A 95 18.70 40.31 18.92
N ILE A 96 18.56 41.55 19.43
CA ILE A 96 17.52 41.91 20.42
C ILE A 96 16.45 42.70 19.67
N SER A 97 15.21 42.21 19.67
CA SER A 97 14.07 42.90 19.06
C SER A 97 12.78 42.66 19.88
N LYS A 98 11.98 43.72 19.98
CA LYS A 98 10.60 43.66 20.48
C LYS A 98 9.55 43.72 19.35
N ASN A 99 9.99 43.91 18.12
CA ASN A 99 9.15 44.00 16.93
C ASN A 99 9.34 42.80 16.00
N ASN A 100 8.43 42.61 15.06
CA ASN A 100 8.54 41.59 14.03
C ASN A 100 9.86 41.74 13.26
N VAL A 101 10.55 40.63 13.01
CA VAL A 101 11.84 40.58 12.33
C VAL A 101 11.69 39.84 11.00
N ARG A 102 12.19 40.48 9.93
CA ARG A 102 12.34 39.80 8.64
C ARG A 102 13.82 39.55 8.40
N THR A 103 14.20 38.29 8.22
CA THR A 103 15.56 37.94 7.83
C THR A 103 15.77 38.19 6.33
N HIS A 104 17.01 38.33 5.92
CA HIS A 104 17.40 38.23 4.50
C HIS A 104 17.18 36.80 4.01
N ASP A 105 17.18 36.57 2.70
CA ASP A 105 17.12 35.24 2.12
C ASP A 105 18.29 34.38 2.65
N ILE A 106 17.97 33.24 3.23
CA ILE A 106 18.92 32.34 3.85
C ILE A 106 19.35 31.32 2.79
N ALA A 107 20.57 31.53 2.24
CA ALA A 107 21.08 30.70 1.16
C ALA A 107 21.86 29.50 1.72
N LEU A 108 21.27 28.32 1.70
CA LEU A 108 21.92 27.09 2.12
C LEU A 108 22.90 26.59 1.04
N ARG A 109 24.09 26.20 1.45
CA ARG A 109 25.09 25.58 0.57
C ARG A 109 24.98 24.07 0.60
N PRO A 110 24.96 23.39 -0.57
CA PRO A 110 25.03 21.93 -0.59
C PRO A 110 26.29 21.42 0.08
N SER A 111 26.16 20.42 0.94
CA SER A 111 27.28 19.80 1.67
C SER A 111 27.55 18.39 1.15
N SER A 112 28.83 18.05 1.03
CA SER A 112 29.30 16.69 0.73
C SER A 112 29.59 15.88 2.00
N VAL A 113 29.55 16.52 3.15
CA VAL A 113 29.81 15.89 4.47
C VAL A 113 28.50 15.39 5.05
N GLN A 114 28.50 14.18 5.58
CA GLN A 114 27.41 13.68 6.41
C GLN A 114 27.34 14.57 7.65
N LEU A 115 26.34 15.46 7.72
CA LEU A 115 26.16 16.35 8.85
C LEU A 115 25.94 15.50 10.12
N LYS A 116 26.81 15.70 11.10
CA LYS A 116 26.54 15.27 12.48
C LYS A 116 25.37 16.14 12.98
N ASP A 117 24.30 15.45 13.36
CA ASP A 117 23.20 15.99 14.16
C ASP A 117 22.38 17.16 13.56
N VAL A 118 21.66 16.90 12.46
CA VAL A 118 20.48 17.71 12.14
C VAL A 118 19.33 17.17 13.00
N VAL A 119 19.09 17.79 14.14
CA VAL A 119 17.88 17.51 14.93
C VAL A 119 16.70 18.14 14.18
N VAL A 120 15.91 17.32 13.49
CA VAL A 120 14.62 17.77 12.93
C VAL A 120 13.69 18.05 14.09
N THR A 121 13.53 19.31 14.44
CA THR A 121 12.72 19.76 15.60
C THR A 121 11.27 20.06 15.21
N ALA A 122 10.97 20.19 13.91
CA ALA A 122 9.61 20.38 13.38
C ALA A 122 8.92 19.04 13.10
N ASP A 123 7.62 19.07 12.98
CA ASP A 123 6.80 17.90 12.63
C ASP A 123 7.15 17.38 11.24
N GLY A 124 7.49 16.09 11.15
CA GLY A 124 7.89 15.46 9.90
C GLY A 124 6.75 15.09 8.96
N THR A 125 5.49 15.47 9.25
CA THR A 125 4.33 15.14 8.42
C THR A 125 3.59 16.41 8.03
N PHE A 126 3.42 16.62 6.71
CA PHE A 126 2.72 17.75 6.13
C PHE A 126 1.48 17.27 5.40
N LYS A 127 0.33 17.81 5.75
CA LYS A 127 -0.94 17.49 5.09
C LYS A 127 -1.10 18.35 3.85
N LYS A 128 -1.13 17.72 2.68
CA LYS A 128 -1.43 18.34 1.39
C LYS A 128 -2.87 18.02 0.97
N ILE A 129 -3.32 18.54 -0.17
CA ILE A 129 -4.70 18.32 -0.67
C ILE A 129 -4.96 16.83 -0.94
N ASP A 130 -4.01 16.17 -1.57
CA ASP A 130 -4.13 14.83 -2.13
C ASP A 130 -3.25 13.79 -1.42
N ARG A 131 -2.42 14.22 -0.44
CA ARG A 131 -1.47 13.35 0.25
C ARG A 131 -0.94 13.91 1.54
N ASP A 132 -0.32 13.05 2.30
CA ASP A 132 0.55 13.39 3.41
C ASP A 132 2.01 13.27 2.95
N VAL A 133 2.77 14.34 3.11
CA VAL A 133 4.21 14.36 2.88
C VAL A 133 4.92 14.08 4.20
N ILE A 134 5.61 12.96 4.29
CA ILE A 134 6.24 12.48 5.51
C ILE A 134 7.74 12.58 5.33
N LEU A 135 8.40 13.42 6.13
CA LEU A 135 9.84 13.48 6.25
C LEU A 135 10.30 12.54 7.35
N PRO A 136 10.90 11.40 7.02
CA PRO A 136 11.40 10.49 8.05
C PRO A 136 12.46 11.21 8.88
N SER A 137 12.38 11.09 10.20
CA SER A 137 13.39 11.62 11.10
C SER A 137 14.73 10.92 10.89
N GLU A 138 15.82 11.56 11.27
CA GLU A 138 17.16 10.96 11.21
C GLU A 138 17.22 9.65 11.98
N ILE A 139 16.52 9.57 13.12
CA ILE A 139 16.42 8.35 13.92
C ILE A 139 15.71 7.26 13.13
N GLN A 140 14.56 7.55 12.51
CA GLN A 140 13.82 6.58 11.68
C GLN A 140 14.67 6.09 10.50
N LEU A 141 15.40 6.97 9.83
CA LEU A 141 16.33 6.61 8.74
C LEU A 141 17.50 5.76 9.24
N LYS A 142 18.08 6.13 10.39
CA LYS A 142 19.19 5.38 11.00
C LYS A 142 18.77 4.03 11.55
N THR A 143 17.55 3.90 12.05
CA THR A 143 17.05 2.66 12.64
C THR A 143 16.42 1.72 11.61
N SER A 144 16.03 2.20 10.45
CA SER A 144 15.49 1.34 9.39
C SER A 144 16.57 0.66 8.58
N THR A 145 16.35 -0.58 8.15
CA THR A 145 17.30 -1.39 7.36
C THR A 145 16.99 -1.35 5.87
N SER A 146 15.73 -1.14 5.52
CA SER A 146 15.20 -1.09 4.15
C SER A 146 14.06 -0.09 4.05
N GLY A 147 13.58 0.18 2.84
CA GLY A 147 12.39 0.99 2.63
C GLY A 147 11.13 0.37 3.26
N ILE A 148 11.00 -0.96 3.24
CA ILE A 148 9.90 -1.68 3.91
C ILE A 148 9.96 -1.50 5.42
N ASN A 149 11.14 -1.64 6.01
CA ASN A 149 11.29 -1.44 7.45
C ASN A 149 11.05 0.04 7.85
N LEU A 150 11.45 0.99 6.99
CA LEU A 150 11.08 2.39 7.21
C LEU A 150 9.56 2.58 7.17
N LEU A 151 8.87 1.96 6.21
CA LEU A 151 7.41 2.06 6.11
C LEU A 151 6.71 1.51 7.36
N GLN A 152 7.21 0.41 7.93
CA GLN A 152 6.73 -0.11 9.22
C GLN A 152 6.94 0.89 10.35
N ASN A 153 8.16 1.47 10.46
CA ASN A 153 8.48 2.45 11.49
C ASN A 153 7.67 3.74 11.39
N LEU A 154 7.22 4.10 10.18
CA LEU A 154 6.31 5.23 9.95
C LEU A 154 4.89 4.94 10.42
N SER A 155 4.50 3.67 10.50
CA SER A 155 3.17 3.22 10.95
C SER A 155 2.04 3.99 10.25
N LEU A 156 2.04 3.92 8.90
CA LEU A 156 1.04 4.61 8.09
C LEU A 156 -0.33 3.95 8.24
N PRO A 157 -1.41 4.74 8.31
CA PRO A 157 -2.76 4.20 8.46
C PRO A 157 -3.13 3.20 7.36
N ARG A 158 -3.95 2.21 7.68
CA ARG A 158 -4.55 1.21 6.77
C ARG A 158 -3.58 0.24 6.09
N LEU A 159 -2.29 0.50 6.05
CA LEU A 159 -1.32 -0.39 5.40
C LEU A 159 -1.00 -1.58 6.29
N ILE A 160 -1.17 -2.76 5.75
CA ILE A 160 -0.70 -4.02 6.32
C ILE A 160 0.56 -4.42 5.56
N ILE A 161 1.67 -4.49 6.26
CA ILE A 161 2.95 -4.92 5.70
C ILE A 161 3.17 -6.36 6.12
N ASP A 162 2.91 -7.26 5.21
CA ASP A 162 3.00 -8.69 5.39
C ASP A 162 4.37 -9.17 4.88
N GLN A 163 5.29 -9.34 5.81
CA GLN A 163 6.65 -9.82 5.49
C GLN A 163 6.73 -11.30 5.22
N VAL A 164 5.72 -12.10 5.63
CA VAL A 164 5.66 -13.52 5.30
C VAL A 164 5.30 -13.70 3.83
N ASN A 165 4.28 -12.98 3.37
CA ASN A 165 3.83 -13.05 1.99
C ASN A 165 4.47 -11.99 1.07
N ASN A 166 5.39 -11.16 1.60
CA ASN A 166 6.10 -10.10 0.86
C ASN A 166 5.15 -9.14 0.14
N SER A 167 4.12 -8.70 0.84
CA SER A 167 3.09 -7.84 0.27
C SER A 167 2.79 -6.63 1.14
N ILE A 168 2.37 -5.55 0.48
CA ILE A 168 1.73 -4.41 1.13
C ILE A 168 0.30 -4.39 0.63
N LYS A 169 -0.63 -4.52 1.54
CA LYS A 169 -2.05 -4.67 1.22
C LYS A 169 -2.92 -3.81 2.14
N LEU A 170 -4.13 -3.60 1.71
CA LEU A 170 -5.18 -3.07 2.57
C LEU A 170 -5.98 -4.24 3.14
N ALA A 171 -6.40 -4.10 4.36
CA ALA A 171 -7.23 -5.08 5.01
C ALA A 171 -8.58 -5.30 4.29
N ASN A 172 -9.10 -4.28 3.62
CA ASN A 172 -10.34 -4.33 2.85
C ASN A 172 -10.16 -4.84 1.40
N GLY A 173 -8.99 -5.40 1.05
CA GLY A 173 -8.70 -5.91 -0.29
C GLY A 173 -8.56 -4.83 -1.38
N GLY A 174 -8.52 -3.55 -1.00
CA GLY A 174 -8.34 -2.44 -1.94
C GLY A 174 -6.94 -2.40 -2.56
N GLU A 175 -6.82 -1.79 -3.74
CA GLU A 175 -5.56 -1.69 -4.46
C GLU A 175 -4.59 -0.70 -3.79
N VAL A 176 -3.37 -1.16 -3.51
CA VAL A 176 -2.26 -0.32 -3.07
C VAL A 176 -1.26 -0.21 -4.21
N GLN A 177 -0.94 1.01 -4.63
CA GLN A 177 0.16 1.25 -5.54
C GLN A 177 1.38 1.74 -4.77
N ILE A 178 2.50 1.08 -4.98
CA ILE A 178 3.79 1.49 -4.45
C ILE A 178 4.57 2.14 -5.58
N ARG A 179 5.20 3.27 -5.30
CA ARG A 179 6.00 4.02 -6.26
C ARG A 179 7.35 4.40 -5.69
N ILE A 180 8.33 4.45 -6.55
CA ILE A 180 9.64 5.02 -6.23
C ILE A 180 9.89 6.15 -7.22
N ASN A 181 9.91 7.37 -6.70
CA ASN A 181 10.07 8.54 -7.54
C ASN A 181 8.97 8.66 -8.62
N GLY A 182 7.72 8.29 -8.32
CA GLY A 182 6.59 8.31 -9.21
C GLY A 182 6.48 7.12 -10.17
N ILE A 183 7.45 6.23 -10.20
CA ILE A 183 7.45 5.02 -11.02
C ILE A 183 6.80 3.90 -10.24
N LEU A 184 5.83 3.21 -10.84
CA LEU A 184 5.17 2.05 -10.23
C LEU A 184 6.23 0.99 -9.88
N SER A 185 6.17 0.49 -8.67
CA SER A 185 7.18 -0.39 -8.09
C SER A 185 6.51 -1.51 -7.30
N GLU A 186 7.26 -2.55 -6.98
CA GLU A 186 6.76 -3.68 -6.19
C GLU A 186 7.42 -3.73 -4.80
N PHE A 187 6.93 -4.62 -3.95
CA PHE A 187 7.50 -4.87 -2.61
C PHE A 187 9.03 -5.05 -2.65
N ALA A 188 9.51 -5.85 -3.59
CA ALA A 188 10.93 -6.12 -3.76
C ALA A 188 11.78 -4.87 -4.05
N ASP A 189 11.23 -3.90 -4.79
CA ASP A 189 11.92 -2.65 -5.08
C ASP A 189 12.08 -1.79 -3.82
N VAL A 190 11.03 -1.74 -2.99
CA VAL A 190 11.06 -0.98 -1.73
C VAL A 190 11.93 -1.68 -0.70
N GLN A 191 11.91 -3.01 -0.67
CA GLN A 191 12.82 -3.80 0.18
C GLN A 191 14.29 -3.48 -0.15
N ALA A 192 14.61 -3.27 -1.41
CA ALA A 192 15.95 -2.92 -1.87
C ALA A 192 16.35 -1.45 -1.63
N LEU A 193 15.42 -0.55 -1.22
CA LEU A 193 15.74 0.85 -0.95
C LEU A 193 16.57 1.01 0.31
N GLN A 194 17.63 1.83 0.21
CA GLN A 194 18.37 2.28 1.38
C GLN A 194 17.61 3.40 2.08
N PRO A 195 17.34 3.27 3.41
CA PRO A 195 16.66 4.33 4.15
C PRO A 195 17.36 5.69 4.05
N GLY A 196 18.70 5.71 4.08
CA GLY A 196 19.49 6.92 3.96
C GLY A 196 19.37 7.65 2.61
N ASP A 197 18.89 6.98 1.56
CA ASP A 197 18.62 7.59 0.26
C ASP A 197 17.19 8.15 0.16
N ILE A 198 16.29 7.84 1.11
CA ILE A 198 14.91 8.31 1.12
C ILE A 198 14.86 9.72 1.70
N ILE A 199 14.36 10.68 0.93
CA ILE A 199 14.18 12.07 1.35
C ILE A 199 12.85 12.23 2.08
N ARG A 200 11.78 11.63 1.50
CA ARG A 200 10.42 11.67 2.03
C ARG A 200 9.60 10.50 1.50
N VAL A 201 8.51 10.24 2.19
CA VAL A 201 7.46 9.31 1.76
C VAL A 201 6.18 10.11 1.55
N GLU A 202 5.56 9.96 0.39
CA GLU A 202 4.30 10.59 0.06
C GLU A 202 3.20 9.56 0.14
N TYR A 203 2.28 9.79 1.06
CA TYR A 203 1.18 8.88 1.35
C TYR A 203 -0.12 9.50 0.87
N HIS A 204 -0.67 8.95 -0.21
CA HIS A 204 -1.95 9.36 -0.75
C HIS A 204 -3.04 8.40 -0.22
N ASP A 205 -3.80 8.84 0.73
CA ASP A 205 -4.93 8.10 1.31
C ASP A 205 -6.23 8.23 0.49
N SER A 206 -6.19 9.08 -0.52
CA SER A 206 -7.21 9.27 -1.54
C SER A 206 -6.55 9.81 -2.81
N PRO A 207 -5.91 8.93 -3.59
CA PRO A 207 -5.13 9.35 -4.76
C PRO A 207 -6.00 9.97 -5.86
N GLY A 208 -5.40 10.83 -6.68
CA GLY A 208 -6.06 11.48 -7.82
C GLY A 208 -6.33 10.53 -8.98
N LEU A 209 -7.08 11.01 -9.97
CA LEU A 209 -7.52 10.22 -11.14
C LEU A 209 -6.36 9.62 -11.93
N ARG A 210 -5.16 10.22 -11.89
CA ARG A 210 -3.93 9.70 -12.51
C ARG A 210 -3.52 8.32 -11.99
N TYR A 211 -3.94 7.94 -10.79
CA TYR A 211 -3.60 6.67 -10.18
C TYR A 211 -4.62 5.55 -10.46
N GLY A 212 -5.60 5.85 -11.32
CA GLY A 212 -6.61 4.86 -11.71
C GLY A 212 -7.52 4.47 -10.54
N ASN A 213 -7.57 3.17 -10.24
CA ASN A 213 -8.43 2.60 -9.20
C ASN A 213 -7.71 2.40 -7.86
N ALA A 214 -6.47 2.91 -7.71
CA ALA A 214 -5.74 2.78 -6.46
C ALA A 214 -6.46 3.48 -5.32
N GLU A 215 -6.60 2.79 -4.18
CA GLU A 215 -7.17 3.36 -2.96
C GLU A 215 -6.11 4.06 -2.11
N ILE A 216 -4.88 3.57 -2.19
CA ILE A 216 -3.71 4.18 -1.55
C ILE A 216 -2.56 4.18 -2.53
N VAL A 217 -1.78 5.25 -2.51
CA VAL A 217 -0.48 5.32 -3.18
C VAL A 217 0.59 5.70 -2.15
N VAL A 218 1.68 4.95 -2.14
CA VAL A 218 2.88 5.25 -1.34
C VAL A 218 4.02 5.51 -2.30
N ASP A 219 4.53 6.75 -2.35
CA ASP A 219 5.65 7.12 -3.21
C ASP A 219 6.89 7.45 -2.37
N PHE A 220 7.98 6.71 -2.58
CA PHE A 220 9.27 6.92 -1.95
C PHE A 220 10.11 7.87 -2.79
N ILE A 221 10.32 9.07 -2.31
CA ILE A 221 11.17 10.05 -3.00
C ILE A 221 12.62 9.91 -2.52
N THR A 222 13.52 9.56 -3.45
CA THR A 222 14.91 9.23 -3.13
C THR A 222 15.89 10.25 -3.67
N ARG A 223 17.07 10.30 -3.05
CA ARG A 223 18.20 11.12 -3.49
C ARG A 223 18.87 10.54 -4.74
N HIS A 224 19.44 11.41 -5.52
CA HIS A 224 20.34 11.05 -6.59
C HIS A 224 21.78 11.50 -6.27
N LYS A 225 22.76 10.59 -6.43
CA LYS A 225 24.18 10.88 -6.29
C LYS A 225 24.79 11.16 -7.67
N GLN A 226 25.63 12.18 -7.80
CA GLN A 226 26.29 12.48 -9.09
C GLN A 226 27.41 11.49 -9.42
N SER A 227 28.14 11.02 -8.42
CA SER A 227 29.19 10.02 -8.60
C SER A 227 29.32 9.16 -7.36
N GLY A 228 29.66 7.91 -7.55
CA GLY A 228 29.79 6.94 -6.48
C GLY A 228 28.76 5.83 -6.60
N GLY A 229 28.44 5.22 -5.48
CA GLY A 229 27.51 4.09 -5.49
C GLY A 229 27.06 3.69 -4.11
N SER A 230 26.33 2.58 -4.08
CA SER A 230 25.90 1.95 -2.83
C SER A 230 25.72 0.46 -3.00
N VAL A 231 25.96 -0.27 -1.95
CA VAL A 231 25.69 -1.70 -1.81
C VAL A 231 24.81 -1.87 -0.60
N ASN A 232 23.70 -2.55 -0.79
CA ASN A 232 22.80 -2.97 0.28
C ASN A 232 22.56 -4.48 0.14
N ALA A 233 22.59 -5.20 1.25
CA ALA A 233 22.16 -6.59 1.32
C ALA A 233 21.43 -6.83 2.63
N GLU A 234 20.32 -7.56 2.60
CA GLU A 234 19.56 -7.96 3.77
C GLU A 234 19.17 -9.43 3.70
N LEU A 235 19.33 -10.12 4.81
CA LEU A 235 18.85 -11.48 5.04
C LEU A 235 17.92 -11.46 6.26
N HIS A 236 16.70 -11.97 6.10
CA HIS A 236 15.73 -12.17 7.15
C HIS A 236 15.32 -13.64 7.14
N THR A 237 15.67 -14.37 8.18
CA THR A 237 15.52 -15.83 8.19
C THR A 237 15.16 -16.36 9.57
N ASN A 238 14.36 -17.43 9.58
CA ASN A 238 14.26 -18.31 10.75
C ASN A 238 15.26 -19.44 10.58
N PRO A 239 16.22 -19.62 11.50
CA PRO A 239 17.22 -20.67 11.37
C PRO A 239 16.70 -22.10 11.61
N PHE A 240 15.44 -22.25 12.08
CA PHE A 240 14.86 -23.54 12.50
C PHE A 240 13.80 -24.07 11.51
N ASN A 241 13.35 -23.26 10.58
CA ASN A 241 12.40 -23.67 9.55
C ASN A 241 12.73 -22.97 8.22
N GLY A 242 12.00 -23.31 7.17
CA GLY A 242 12.24 -22.83 5.81
C GLY A 242 11.77 -21.41 5.54
N PHE A 243 11.74 -20.48 6.52
CA PHE A 243 11.41 -19.09 6.29
C PHE A 243 12.66 -18.27 6.00
N THR A 244 12.81 -17.76 4.77
CA THR A 244 13.93 -16.89 4.40
C THR A 244 13.51 -15.84 3.37
N ASN A 245 13.88 -14.59 3.60
CA ASN A 245 13.84 -13.48 2.64
C ASN A 245 15.24 -12.93 2.46
N GLY A 246 15.66 -12.72 1.21
CA GLY A 246 16.92 -12.08 0.88
C GLY A 246 16.71 -10.94 -0.10
N SER A 247 17.44 -9.85 0.07
CA SER A 247 17.46 -8.77 -0.90
C SER A 247 18.85 -8.17 -1.08
N PHE A 248 19.12 -7.65 -2.27
CA PHE A 248 20.32 -6.88 -2.54
C PHE A 248 20.01 -5.71 -3.47
N ASN A 249 20.84 -4.66 -3.38
CA ASN A 249 20.80 -3.51 -4.28
C ASN A 249 22.23 -3.01 -4.48
N LEU A 250 22.68 -3.02 -5.72
CA LEU A 250 23.95 -2.48 -6.18
C LEU A 250 23.63 -1.25 -7.04
N LYS A 251 24.11 -0.10 -6.68
CA LYS A 251 23.88 1.15 -7.41
C LYS A 251 25.20 1.82 -7.74
N PHE A 252 25.34 2.26 -8.98
CA PHE A 252 26.48 3.00 -9.47
C PHE A 252 26.02 4.25 -10.21
N ASN A 253 26.53 5.42 -9.82
CA ASN A 253 26.22 6.71 -10.40
C ASN A 253 27.45 7.30 -11.07
N HIS A 254 27.29 7.76 -12.30
CA HIS A 254 28.31 8.50 -13.03
C HIS A 254 27.69 9.69 -13.73
N LYS A 255 27.97 10.89 -13.25
CA LYS A 255 27.43 12.18 -13.76
C LYS A 255 25.88 12.15 -13.78
N ARG A 256 25.27 12.04 -14.97
CA ARG A 256 23.83 12.07 -15.19
C ARG A 256 23.21 10.65 -15.26
N SER A 257 24.04 9.63 -15.28
CA SER A 257 23.63 8.23 -15.42
C SER A 257 23.68 7.50 -14.09
N GLU A 258 22.67 6.69 -13.83
CA GLU A 258 22.59 5.75 -12.73
C GLU A 258 22.32 4.35 -13.27
N PHE A 259 23.10 3.38 -12.84
CA PHE A 259 22.90 1.96 -13.09
C PHE A 259 22.59 1.29 -11.77
N ALA A 260 21.55 0.47 -11.72
CA ALA A 260 21.20 -0.30 -10.54
C ALA A 260 20.90 -1.75 -10.91
N LEU A 261 21.48 -2.67 -10.14
CA LEU A 261 21.10 -4.08 -10.14
C LEU A 261 20.54 -4.39 -8.76
N SER A 262 19.28 -4.79 -8.72
CA SER A 262 18.60 -5.16 -7.47
C SER A 262 17.99 -6.55 -7.61
N GLY A 263 17.73 -7.19 -6.48
CA GLY A 263 17.06 -8.48 -6.47
C GLY A 263 16.43 -8.76 -5.13
N PHE A 264 15.38 -9.57 -5.20
CA PHE A 264 14.69 -10.10 -4.04
C PHE A 264 14.46 -11.59 -4.23
N THR A 265 14.62 -12.35 -3.16
CA THR A 265 14.32 -13.78 -3.11
C THR A 265 13.53 -14.11 -1.84
N SER A 266 12.64 -15.07 -1.94
CA SER A 266 11.86 -15.58 -0.82
C SER A 266 11.78 -17.09 -0.91
N HIS A 267 12.10 -17.77 0.19
CA HIS A 267 11.95 -19.19 0.35
C HIS A 267 11.01 -19.49 1.52
N ARG A 268 10.09 -20.41 1.30
CA ARG A 268 9.17 -20.95 2.30
C ARG A 268 9.19 -22.46 2.23
N ASP A 269 9.34 -23.06 3.39
CA ASP A 269 9.17 -24.51 3.60
C ASP A 269 8.53 -24.66 4.98
N LEU A 270 7.19 -24.63 5.00
CA LEU A 270 6.36 -24.53 6.20
C LEU A 270 5.32 -25.64 6.17
N ASP A 271 4.88 -26.06 7.32
CA ASP A 271 3.80 -27.02 7.43
C ASP A 271 2.47 -26.36 7.79
N PHE A 272 1.43 -26.73 7.06
CA PHE A 272 0.06 -26.32 7.32
C PHE A 272 -0.83 -27.52 7.55
N MET A 273 -1.90 -27.30 8.30
CA MET A 273 -2.96 -28.25 8.52
C MET A 273 -4.31 -27.55 8.32
N ARG A 274 -5.24 -28.20 7.63
CA ARG A 274 -6.59 -27.67 7.41
C ARG A 274 -7.63 -28.65 7.93
N LYS A 275 -8.59 -28.10 8.69
CA LYS A 275 -9.81 -28.82 9.08
C LYS A 275 -11.01 -28.09 8.53
N SER A 276 -12.00 -28.83 8.01
CA SER A 276 -13.23 -28.25 7.51
C SER A 276 -14.45 -29.11 7.85
N GLU A 277 -15.55 -28.41 8.08
CA GLU A 277 -16.88 -28.98 8.22
C GLU A 277 -17.80 -28.30 7.23
N GLU A 278 -18.62 -29.09 6.52
CA GLU A 278 -19.52 -28.58 5.50
C GLU A 278 -20.79 -29.43 5.44
N SER A 279 -21.89 -28.77 5.12
CA SER A 279 -23.16 -29.43 4.87
C SER A 279 -23.65 -29.11 3.48
N PHE A 280 -24.16 -30.09 2.77
CA PHE A 280 -24.75 -29.94 1.45
C PHE A 280 -26.25 -30.14 1.53
N VAL A 281 -27.03 -29.11 1.21
CA VAL A 281 -28.49 -29.12 1.20
C VAL A 281 -28.97 -29.27 -0.24
N PHE A 282 -29.56 -30.39 -0.56
CA PHE A 282 -29.99 -30.69 -1.92
C PHE A 282 -31.43 -30.20 -2.17
N PRO A 283 -31.63 -29.23 -3.12
CA PRO A 283 -32.96 -28.70 -3.43
C PRO A 283 -33.92 -29.72 -4.06
N ASP A 284 -33.42 -30.85 -4.56
CA ASP A 284 -34.20 -31.91 -5.17
C ASP A 284 -34.81 -32.90 -4.13
N GLY A 285 -34.72 -32.55 -2.83
CA GLY A 285 -35.31 -33.33 -1.74
C GLY A 285 -34.46 -34.53 -1.28
N LYS A 286 -33.25 -34.69 -1.77
CA LYS A 286 -32.31 -35.66 -1.21
C LYS A 286 -31.96 -35.29 0.23
N PRO A 287 -31.66 -36.27 1.10
CA PRO A 287 -31.17 -36.00 2.45
C PRO A 287 -29.92 -35.09 2.41
N ALA A 288 -29.86 -34.12 3.34
CA ALA A 288 -28.67 -33.30 3.52
C ALA A 288 -27.46 -34.20 3.85
N LEU A 289 -26.30 -33.83 3.30
CA LEU A 289 -25.05 -34.52 3.51
C LEU A 289 -24.12 -33.62 4.32
N SER A 290 -23.67 -34.11 5.47
CA SER A 290 -22.64 -33.45 6.27
C SER A 290 -21.28 -34.10 6.01
N ARG A 291 -20.29 -33.29 5.69
CA ARG A 291 -18.91 -33.74 5.44
C ARG A 291 -17.96 -33.02 6.37
N ARG A 292 -17.13 -33.77 7.07
CA ARG A 292 -16.01 -33.27 7.84
C ARG A 292 -14.71 -33.78 7.22
N ILE A 293 -13.73 -32.90 7.10
CA ILE A 293 -12.39 -33.23 6.63
C ILE A 293 -11.44 -32.85 7.76
N ASP A 294 -10.81 -33.84 8.36
CA ASP A 294 -9.75 -33.70 9.36
C ASP A 294 -8.41 -33.82 8.63
N GLY A 295 -7.81 -32.66 8.33
CA GLY A 295 -6.59 -32.58 7.54
C GLY A 295 -5.35 -32.98 8.33
N GLU A 296 -4.48 -33.75 7.70
CA GLU A 296 -3.13 -34.01 8.17
C GLU A 296 -2.21 -32.83 7.90
N LYS A 297 -1.04 -32.86 8.56
CA LYS A 297 0.06 -31.92 8.33
C LYS A 297 0.61 -32.09 6.92
N THR A 298 0.62 -31.01 6.12
CA THR A 298 1.12 -31.00 4.74
C THR A 298 2.10 -29.85 4.54
N PRO A 299 3.12 -30.01 3.71
CA PRO A 299 4.09 -28.93 3.44
C PRO A 299 3.47 -27.82 2.60
N PHE A 300 3.87 -26.60 2.88
CA PHE A 300 3.77 -25.44 2.00
C PHE A 300 5.17 -25.06 1.56
N MET A 301 5.44 -25.16 0.27
CA MET A 301 6.76 -24.86 -0.27
C MET A 301 6.67 -23.85 -1.39
N GLN A 302 7.47 -22.79 -1.31
CA GLN A 302 7.51 -21.72 -2.30
C GLN A 302 8.94 -21.20 -2.46
N PHE A 303 9.36 -20.99 -3.69
CA PHE A 303 10.56 -20.26 -4.03
C PHE A 303 10.25 -19.16 -5.03
N TYR A 304 10.55 -17.91 -4.64
CA TYR A 304 10.36 -16.72 -5.47
C TYR A 304 11.69 -15.99 -5.66
N ILE A 305 11.95 -15.51 -6.88
CA ILE A 305 13.11 -14.69 -7.23
C ILE A 305 12.70 -13.57 -8.19
N SER A 306 13.26 -12.37 -7.99
CA SER A 306 12.94 -11.19 -8.81
C SER A 306 14.16 -10.27 -8.98
N PRO A 307 15.13 -10.58 -9.87
CA PRO A 307 16.18 -9.64 -10.26
C PRO A 307 15.63 -8.54 -11.17
N LYS A 308 16.20 -7.32 -11.02
CA LYS A 308 15.86 -6.12 -11.79
C LYS A 308 17.10 -5.34 -12.14
N LEU A 309 17.25 -5.01 -13.42
CA LEU A 309 18.25 -4.09 -13.95
C LEU A 309 17.57 -2.75 -14.27
N THR A 310 18.16 -1.64 -13.82
CA THR A 310 17.64 -0.30 -14.06
C THR A 310 18.72 0.61 -14.57
N TYR A 311 18.43 1.36 -15.63
CA TYR A 311 19.21 2.47 -16.11
C TYR A 311 18.38 3.75 -15.98
N SER A 312 18.94 4.78 -15.39
CA SER A 312 18.30 6.11 -15.29
C SER A 312 19.26 7.18 -15.82
N PHE A 313 18.70 8.14 -16.56
CA PHE A 313 19.42 9.29 -17.06
C PHE A 313 18.64 10.57 -16.70
N ARG A 314 19.35 11.57 -16.15
CA ARG A 314 18.72 12.78 -15.64
C ARG A 314 19.52 14.05 -16.00
N GLU A 315 18.80 15.07 -16.46
CA GLU A 315 19.27 16.44 -16.51
C GLU A 315 18.31 17.33 -15.70
N ALA A 316 18.81 17.87 -14.60
CA ALA A 316 18.02 18.68 -13.68
C ALA A 316 17.32 19.84 -14.38
N GLY A 317 16.02 20.01 -14.16
CA GLY A 317 15.22 21.07 -14.76
C GLY A 317 14.92 20.90 -16.24
N LYS A 318 15.24 19.76 -16.83
CA LYS A 318 14.95 19.48 -18.23
C LYS A 318 14.22 18.17 -18.43
N TYR A 319 14.84 17.04 -18.10
CA TYR A 319 14.23 15.72 -18.30
C TYR A 319 14.79 14.64 -17.39
N PHE A 320 14.00 13.60 -17.25
CA PHE A 320 14.34 12.35 -16.56
C PHE A 320 13.86 11.16 -17.41
N PHE A 321 14.74 10.19 -17.62
CA PHE A 321 14.44 8.95 -18.31
C PHE A 321 14.83 7.78 -17.43
N THR A 322 14.02 6.73 -17.40
CA THR A 322 14.35 5.44 -16.77
C THR A 322 13.89 4.29 -17.64
N ALA A 323 14.76 3.31 -17.80
CA ALA A 323 14.44 2.02 -18.38
C ALA A 323 14.77 0.94 -17.36
N SER A 324 13.83 0.04 -17.08
CA SER A 324 14.06 -1.10 -16.21
C SER A 324 13.57 -2.40 -16.83
N PHE A 325 14.36 -3.45 -16.64
CA PHE A 325 13.99 -4.82 -16.98
C PHE A 325 13.98 -5.65 -15.72
N ARG A 326 12.86 -6.33 -15.46
CA ARG A 326 12.68 -7.27 -14.35
C ARG A 326 12.36 -8.64 -14.89
N TRP A 327 12.88 -9.66 -14.24
CA TRP A 327 12.45 -11.03 -14.45
C TRP A 327 12.01 -11.61 -13.11
N ALA A 328 10.72 -11.92 -12.96
CA ALA A 328 10.20 -12.55 -11.76
C ALA A 328 9.82 -14.00 -12.04
N SER A 329 10.10 -14.88 -11.10
CA SER A 329 9.73 -16.29 -11.17
C SER A 329 9.31 -16.79 -9.80
N ASN A 330 8.24 -17.59 -9.78
CA ASN A 330 7.78 -18.32 -8.61
C ASN A 330 7.61 -19.79 -8.95
N ASN A 331 8.00 -20.65 -8.02
CA ASN A 331 7.72 -22.07 -8.05
C ASN A 331 7.16 -22.50 -6.70
N SER A 332 5.95 -23.03 -6.71
CA SER A 332 5.24 -23.50 -5.52
C SER A 332 4.77 -24.94 -5.76
N PRO A 333 5.64 -25.92 -5.52
CA PRO A 333 5.32 -27.32 -5.74
C PRO A 333 4.26 -27.85 -4.77
N TYR A 334 4.10 -27.20 -3.61
CA TYR A 334 3.04 -27.44 -2.62
C TYR A 334 2.43 -26.10 -2.25
N ALA A 335 1.21 -25.85 -2.70
CA ALA A 335 0.44 -24.71 -2.24
C ALA A 335 -0.22 -25.04 -0.88
N TYR A 336 -0.43 -24.03 -0.03
CA TYR A 336 -1.07 -24.25 1.28
C TYR A 336 -2.52 -24.77 1.18
N GLN A 337 -3.02 -24.97 -0.02
CA GLN A 337 -4.29 -25.66 -0.33
C GLN A 337 -4.18 -27.19 -0.25
N ASP A 338 -2.97 -27.73 -0.16
CA ASP A 338 -2.78 -29.17 0.00
C ASP A 338 -3.45 -29.67 1.27
N VAL A 339 -4.23 -30.74 1.13
CA VAL A 339 -4.96 -31.37 2.23
C VAL A 339 -4.94 -32.90 2.06
N LYS A 340 -4.59 -33.58 3.12
CA LYS A 340 -4.87 -35.02 3.31
C LYS A 340 -5.82 -35.12 4.48
N GLY A 341 -6.87 -35.91 4.37
CA GLY A 341 -7.80 -36.04 5.48
C GLY A 341 -8.83 -37.13 5.29
N ASP A 342 -9.51 -37.44 6.38
CA ASP A 342 -10.63 -38.36 6.41
C ASP A 342 -11.93 -37.65 6.04
N VAL A 343 -12.79 -38.34 5.30
CA VAL A 343 -14.08 -37.85 4.86
C VAL A 343 -15.17 -38.55 5.65
N TYR A 344 -15.97 -37.74 6.35
CA TYR A 344 -17.11 -38.21 7.12
C TYR A 344 -18.39 -37.72 6.46
N ASN A 345 -19.38 -38.61 6.33
CA ASN A 345 -20.74 -38.25 5.92
C ASN A 345 -21.67 -38.51 7.09
N ASN A 346 -22.36 -37.48 7.59
CA ASN A 346 -23.25 -37.58 8.76
C ASN A 346 -22.58 -38.29 9.97
N ASP A 347 -21.34 -37.86 10.30
CA ASP A 347 -20.49 -38.42 11.37
C ASP A 347 -20.00 -39.87 11.20
N GLU A 348 -20.32 -40.52 10.09
CA GLU A 348 -19.79 -41.82 9.72
C GLU A 348 -18.54 -41.67 8.82
N LEU A 349 -17.44 -42.32 9.20
CA LEU A 349 -16.23 -42.35 8.39
C LEU A 349 -16.48 -43.13 7.09
N THR A 350 -16.48 -42.47 5.95
CA THR A 350 -16.76 -43.07 4.64
C THR A 350 -15.54 -43.25 3.78
N GLY A 351 -14.45 -42.52 4.05
CA GLY A 351 -13.24 -42.63 3.20
C GLY A 351 -12.16 -41.63 3.58
N ASN A 352 -11.20 -41.46 2.67
CA ASN A 352 -10.16 -40.47 2.77
C ASN A 352 -10.03 -39.67 1.47
N MET A 353 -9.44 -38.46 1.58
CA MET A 353 -9.19 -37.60 0.43
C MET A 353 -7.76 -37.08 0.42
N TYR A 354 -7.29 -36.77 -0.76
CA TYR A 354 -6.05 -36.05 -0.99
C TYR A 354 -6.28 -34.98 -2.06
N ARG A 355 -5.96 -33.75 -1.72
CA ARG A 355 -5.92 -32.61 -2.63
C ARG A 355 -4.50 -32.09 -2.72
N HIS A 356 -4.01 -31.87 -3.93
CA HIS A 356 -2.70 -31.32 -4.21
C HIS A 356 -2.79 -30.28 -5.30
N ASP A 357 -2.39 -29.04 -4.94
CA ASP A 357 -2.31 -27.92 -5.85
C ASP A 357 -0.86 -27.47 -5.96
N LYS A 358 -0.39 -27.24 -7.18
CA LYS A 358 0.90 -26.62 -7.43
C LYS A 358 0.80 -25.56 -8.49
N PHE A 359 1.63 -24.53 -8.40
CA PHE A 359 1.71 -23.52 -9.44
C PHE A 359 3.13 -22.98 -9.62
N ARG A 360 3.38 -22.47 -10.81
CA ARG A 360 4.59 -21.74 -11.14
C ARG A 360 4.30 -20.63 -12.11
N PHE A 361 5.09 -19.56 -12.06
CA PHE A 361 5.07 -18.55 -13.09
C PHE A 361 6.44 -17.99 -13.41
N LYS A 362 6.57 -17.44 -14.63
CA LYS A 362 7.68 -16.62 -15.09
C LYS A 362 7.11 -15.33 -15.66
N MET A 363 7.73 -14.19 -15.36
CA MET A 363 7.20 -12.89 -15.74
C MET A 363 8.33 -11.89 -16.01
N PRO A 364 8.81 -11.79 -17.26
CA PRO A 364 9.60 -10.66 -17.71
C PRO A 364 8.72 -9.41 -17.84
N LEU A 365 9.27 -8.25 -17.43
CA LEU A 365 8.65 -6.95 -17.47
C LEU A 365 9.67 -5.91 -17.92
N LEU A 366 9.30 -5.09 -18.90
CA LEU A 366 10.03 -3.89 -19.33
C LEU A 366 9.20 -2.67 -18.98
N ASP A 367 9.83 -1.69 -18.32
CA ASP A 367 9.21 -0.42 -17.96
C ASP A 367 10.08 0.73 -18.43
N LEU A 368 9.49 1.62 -19.24
CA LEU A 368 10.10 2.80 -19.82
C LEU A 368 9.35 4.04 -19.32
N TYR A 369 10.04 4.93 -18.67
CA TYR A 369 9.48 6.17 -18.13
C TYR A 369 10.28 7.36 -18.65
N TYR A 370 9.57 8.37 -19.17
CA TYR A 370 10.15 9.63 -19.60
C TYR A 370 9.34 10.81 -19.06
N GLN A 371 10.04 11.80 -18.54
CA GLN A 371 9.47 13.02 -18.01
C GLN A 371 10.27 14.22 -18.52
N ARG A 372 9.56 15.25 -18.97
CA ARG A 372 10.16 16.50 -19.44
C ARG A 372 9.51 17.70 -18.79
N GLU A 373 10.35 18.54 -18.21
CA GLU A 373 9.95 19.89 -17.77
C GLU A 373 9.96 20.84 -18.96
N LEU A 374 8.87 21.58 -19.12
CA LEU A 374 8.72 22.62 -20.13
C LEU A 374 8.75 23.99 -19.46
N LYS A 375 8.83 25.06 -20.28
CA LYS A 375 8.72 26.46 -19.79
C LYS A 375 7.39 26.68 -19.06
N ASN A 376 7.31 27.69 -18.19
CA ASN A 376 6.09 28.09 -17.49
C ASN A 376 5.49 26.98 -16.60
N LYS A 377 6.34 26.21 -15.90
CA LYS A 377 5.92 25.19 -14.93
C LYS A 377 4.97 24.11 -15.52
N GLN A 378 5.27 23.67 -16.72
CA GLN A 378 4.57 22.59 -17.39
C GLN A 378 5.41 21.30 -17.36
N ILE A 379 4.75 20.15 -17.37
CA ILE A 379 5.39 18.85 -17.29
C ILE A 379 4.67 17.90 -18.24
N ILE A 380 5.45 17.12 -18.99
CA ILE A 380 4.94 15.98 -19.77
C ILE A 380 5.57 14.72 -19.20
N ILE A 381 4.75 13.69 -18.97
CA ILE A 381 5.16 12.36 -18.54
C ILE A 381 4.66 11.36 -19.57
N LEU A 382 5.55 10.47 -20.00
CA LEU A 382 5.23 9.35 -20.87
C LEU A 382 5.69 8.06 -20.17
N ASN A 383 4.84 7.06 -20.14
CA ASN A 383 5.12 5.77 -19.56
C ASN A 383 4.72 4.65 -20.52
N ALA A 384 5.57 3.63 -20.67
CA ALA A 384 5.29 2.44 -21.47
C ALA A 384 5.75 1.21 -20.70
N VAL A 385 4.82 0.29 -20.40
CA VAL A 385 5.09 -0.95 -19.71
C VAL A 385 4.69 -2.12 -20.59
N GLY A 386 5.61 -3.08 -20.75
CA GLY A 386 5.35 -4.35 -21.42
C GLY A 386 5.60 -5.50 -20.44
N ARG A 387 4.65 -6.43 -20.32
CA ARG A 387 4.77 -7.60 -19.47
C ARG A 387 4.29 -8.84 -20.20
N PHE A 388 5.07 -9.89 -20.10
CA PHE A 388 4.63 -11.24 -20.45
C PHE A 388 4.57 -12.08 -19.18
N GLN A 389 3.58 -12.94 -19.05
CA GLN A 389 3.50 -13.90 -17.95
C GLN A 389 3.11 -15.26 -18.49
N GLU A 390 3.92 -16.24 -18.17
CA GLU A 390 3.58 -17.66 -18.29
C GLU A 390 3.23 -18.16 -16.90
N TYR A 391 2.00 -18.67 -16.73
CA TYR A 391 1.49 -19.22 -15.47
C TYR A 391 1.00 -20.63 -15.72
N LYS A 392 1.43 -21.56 -14.87
CA LYS A 392 1.00 -22.97 -14.91
C LYS A 392 0.48 -23.38 -13.55
N GLU A 393 -0.72 -23.94 -13.55
CA GLU A 393 -1.37 -24.51 -12.38
C GLU A 393 -1.71 -25.97 -12.62
N THR A 394 -1.63 -26.77 -11.57
CA THR A 394 -2.09 -28.17 -11.58
C THR A 394 -2.90 -28.40 -10.35
N HIS A 395 -4.08 -28.97 -10.54
CA HIS A 395 -5.00 -29.40 -9.49
C HIS A 395 -5.18 -30.91 -9.54
N SER A 396 -5.07 -31.55 -8.38
CA SER A 396 -5.34 -32.98 -8.21
C SER A 396 -6.21 -33.19 -6.99
N TYR A 397 -7.34 -33.91 -7.16
CA TYR A 397 -8.21 -34.32 -6.09
C TYR A 397 -8.56 -35.79 -6.22
N LYS A 398 -8.32 -36.56 -5.15
CA LYS A 398 -8.65 -37.98 -5.09
C LYS A 398 -9.46 -38.27 -3.83
N GLU A 399 -10.53 -39.08 -3.97
CA GLU A 399 -11.33 -39.53 -2.87
C GLU A 399 -11.47 -41.06 -2.95
N ARG A 400 -11.22 -41.74 -1.85
CA ARG A 400 -11.26 -43.19 -1.76
C ARG A 400 -12.19 -43.64 -0.66
N ARG A 401 -12.88 -44.77 -0.89
CA ARG A 401 -13.62 -45.54 0.13
C ARG A 401 -12.90 -46.85 0.33
N GLY A 402 -12.19 -47.02 1.46
CA GLY A 402 -11.24 -48.11 1.61
C GLY A 402 -10.18 -48.08 0.49
N ASN A 403 -10.07 -49.17 -0.26
CA ASN A 403 -9.13 -49.26 -1.41
C ASN A 403 -9.76 -48.78 -2.74
N GLU A 404 -11.06 -48.53 -2.80
CA GLU A 404 -11.77 -48.15 -4.01
C GLU A 404 -11.59 -46.64 -4.27
N LEU A 405 -11.20 -46.28 -5.50
CA LEU A 405 -11.08 -44.91 -5.96
C LEU A 405 -12.44 -44.38 -6.45
N MET A 406 -13.09 -43.53 -5.63
CA MET A 406 -14.41 -43.00 -5.91
C MET A 406 -14.38 -41.80 -6.84
N THR A 407 -13.34 -40.95 -6.70
CA THR A 407 -13.17 -39.73 -7.49
C THR A 407 -11.68 -39.52 -7.78
N ASP A 408 -11.37 -39.27 -9.03
CA ASP A 408 -10.03 -38.83 -9.49
C ASP A 408 -10.18 -37.67 -10.43
N ILE A 409 -9.84 -36.48 -9.95
CA ILE A 409 -9.87 -35.24 -10.71
C ILE A 409 -8.44 -34.78 -10.87
N PHE A 410 -8.07 -34.53 -12.12
CA PHE A 410 -6.77 -33.95 -12.45
C PHE A 410 -6.94 -32.99 -13.62
N TYR A 411 -6.62 -31.71 -13.38
CA TYR A 411 -6.55 -30.75 -14.47
C TYR A 411 -5.28 -29.89 -14.40
N THR A 412 -4.90 -29.38 -15.56
CA THR A 412 -3.84 -28.39 -15.71
C THR A 412 -4.39 -27.16 -16.39
N GLU A 413 -3.92 -26.01 -15.94
CA GLU A 413 -4.13 -24.72 -16.57
C GLU A 413 -2.78 -24.10 -16.95
N ASP A 414 -2.55 -23.91 -18.24
CA ASP A 414 -1.40 -23.20 -18.79
C ASP A 414 -1.88 -21.86 -19.35
N SER A 415 -1.49 -20.76 -18.74
CA SER A 415 -1.91 -19.40 -19.13
C SER A 415 -0.73 -18.57 -19.61
N LYS A 416 -0.86 -17.97 -20.80
CA LYS A 416 0.07 -17.01 -21.36
C LYS A 416 -0.62 -15.66 -21.46
N ARG A 417 -0.08 -14.67 -20.78
CA ARG A 417 -0.64 -13.32 -20.72
C ARG A 417 0.36 -12.29 -21.20
N TYR A 418 -0.10 -11.48 -22.15
CA TYR A 418 0.62 -10.30 -22.64
C TYR A 418 -0.10 -9.06 -22.14
N TRP A 419 0.63 -8.15 -21.53
CA TRP A 419 0.07 -6.92 -21.00
C TRP A 419 0.92 -5.72 -21.43
N MET A 420 0.25 -4.71 -21.99
CA MET A 420 0.86 -3.45 -22.39
C MET A 420 0.11 -2.28 -21.73
N ILE A 421 0.84 -1.32 -21.20
CA ILE A 421 0.31 -0.05 -20.70
C ILE A 421 1.06 1.06 -21.42
N LEU A 422 0.31 2.01 -22.00
CA LEU A 422 0.81 3.27 -22.53
C LEU A 422 0.10 4.40 -21.82
N GLU A 423 0.86 5.34 -21.26
CA GLU A 423 0.29 6.47 -20.51
C GLU A 423 0.99 7.77 -20.88
N GLY A 424 0.22 8.81 -21.13
CA GLY A 424 0.69 10.19 -21.33
C GLY A 424 -0.02 11.11 -20.35
N ILE A 425 0.74 11.93 -19.61
CA ILE A 425 0.22 12.89 -18.64
C ILE A 425 0.79 14.27 -18.94
N TYR A 426 -0.07 15.29 -18.95
CA TYR A 426 0.29 16.69 -18.99
C TYR A 426 -0.13 17.38 -17.70
N GLU A 427 0.76 18.13 -17.08
CA GLU A 427 0.49 18.93 -15.87
C GLU A 427 0.91 20.39 -16.08
N LYS A 428 0.08 21.30 -15.59
CA LYS A 428 0.33 22.74 -15.59
C LYS A 428 0.13 23.32 -14.20
N ASN A 429 1.17 23.92 -13.64
CA ASN A 429 1.07 24.70 -12.41
C ASN A 429 0.97 26.18 -12.76
N PHE A 430 -0.09 26.83 -12.28
CA PHE A 430 -0.35 28.24 -12.48
C PHE A 430 0.32 29.10 -11.39
N GLN A 431 0.52 30.38 -11.67
CA GLN A 431 1.16 31.29 -10.72
C GLN A 431 0.36 31.51 -9.43
N ASN A 432 -0.96 31.40 -9.50
CA ASN A 432 -1.88 31.52 -8.36
C ASN A 432 -1.96 30.25 -7.48
N GLY A 433 -1.10 29.25 -7.73
CA GLY A 433 -1.10 27.99 -6.98
C GLY A 433 -2.13 26.96 -7.46
N ALA A 434 -2.91 27.28 -8.51
CA ALA A 434 -3.79 26.29 -9.13
C ALA A 434 -2.99 25.30 -9.98
N LYS A 435 -3.51 24.09 -10.14
CA LYS A 435 -2.92 23.02 -10.95
C LYS A 435 -3.98 22.38 -11.84
N LEU A 436 -3.63 22.14 -13.09
CA LEU A 436 -4.40 21.33 -14.03
C LEU A 436 -3.59 20.11 -14.42
N SER A 437 -4.19 18.94 -14.32
CA SER A 437 -3.64 17.65 -14.81
C SER A 437 -4.59 17.06 -15.83
N ALA A 438 -4.06 16.55 -16.93
CA ALA A 438 -4.82 15.77 -17.90
C ALA A 438 -3.99 14.56 -18.35
N GLY A 439 -4.63 13.42 -18.57
CA GLY A 439 -3.92 12.22 -18.96
C GLY A 439 -4.75 11.27 -19.77
N LEU A 440 -4.05 10.50 -20.61
CA LEU A 440 -4.60 9.38 -21.39
C LEU A 440 -3.78 8.13 -21.04
N LYS A 441 -4.47 7.07 -20.63
CA LYS A 441 -3.89 5.76 -20.38
C LYS A 441 -4.59 4.72 -21.23
N HIS A 442 -3.81 3.90 -21.92
CA HIS A 442 -4.32 2.73 -22.62
C HIS A 442 -3.69 1.48 -22.04
N THR A 443 -4.52 0.54 -21.64
CA THR A 443 -4.12 -0.79 -21.17
C THR A 443 -4.66 -1.83 -22.13
N GLN A 444 -3.79 -2.68 -22.67
CA GLN A 444 -4.15 -3.79 -23.53
C GLN A 444 -3.72 -5.08 -22.88
N MET A 445 -4.58 -6.08 -22.81
CA MET A 445 -4.28 -7.40 -22.29
C MET A 445 -4.80 -8.47 -23.25
N TYR A 446 -3.93 -9.39 -23.60
CA TYR A 446 -4.26 -10.62 -24.28
C TYR A 446 -3.90 -11.79 -23.40
N ASN A 447 -4.81 -12.74 -23.24
CA ASN A 447 -4.63 -13.93 -22.44
C ASN A 447 -5.07 -15.15 -23.24
N GLU A 448 -4.24 -16.18 -23.23
CA GLU A 448 -4.53 -17.50 -23.79
C GLU A 448 -4.44 -18.51 -22.64
N ILE A 449 -5.49 -19.28 -22.45
CA ILE A 449 -5.61 -20.27 -21.37
C ILE A 449 -5.87 -21.64 -21.98
N ASP A 450 -4.96 -22.54 -21.77
CA ASP A 450 -5.09 -23.96 -22.10
C ASP A 450 -5.54 -24.72 -20.85
N ASN A 451 -6.79 -25.17 -20.86
CA ASN A 451 -7.37 -25.99 -19.79
C ASN A 451 -7.39 -27.44 -20.25
N LYS A 452 -6.79 -28.34 -19.48
CA LYS A 452 -6.78 -29.76 -19.79
C LYS A 452 -7.19 -30.58 -18.57
N GLU A 453 -8.33 -31.19 -18.68
CA GLU A 453 -8.80 -32.27 -17.78
C GLU A 453 -8.85 -33.59 -18.58
N LYS A 454 -9.91 -33.86 -19.30
CA LYS A 454 -10.04 -34.99 -20.25
C LYS A 454 -9.63 -34.58 -21.66
N GLU A 455 -10.05 -33.39 -22.05
CA GLU A 455 -9.76 -32.77 -23.35
C GLU A 455 -9.06 -31.45 -23.14
N LEU A 456 -8.30 -31.00 -24.15
CA LEU A 456 -7.68 -29.71 -24.17
C LEU A 456 -8.66 -28.67 -24.70
N ILE A 457 -8.98 -27.67 -23.89
CA ILE A 457 -9.82 -26.53 -24.26
C ILE A 457 -8.99 -25.27 -24.17
N THR A 458 -8.74 -24.62 -25.30
CA THR A 458 -8.03 -23.35 -25.39
C THR A 458 -9.02 -22.20 -25.45
N VAL A 459 -8.85 -21.20 -24.57
CA VAL A 459 -9.65 -19.99 -24.52
C VAL A 459 -8.77 -18.78 -24.71
N GLY A 460 -9.03 -18.01 -25.77
CA GLY A 460 -8.37 -16.72 -26.02
C GLY A 460 -9.25 -15.56 -25.57
N GLN A 461 -8.67 -14.59 -24.85
CA GLN A 461 -9.35 -13.41 -24.34
C GLN A 461 -8.57 -12.15 -24.66
N ASN A 462 -9.26 -11.11 -25.05
CA ASN A 462 -8.68 -9.81 -25.31
C ASN A 462 -9.45 -8.75 -24.54
N GLN A 463 -8.74 -7.93 -23.75
CA GLN A 463 -9.33 -6.86 -22.97
C GLN A 463 -8.51 -5.58 -23.12
N ALA A 464 -9.20 -4.46 -23.33
CA ALA A 464 -8.58 -3.15 -23.42
C ALA A 464 -9.35 -2.12 -22.59
N GLU A 465 -8.62 -1.22 -21.93
CA GLU A 465 -9.17 -0.02 -21.31
C GLU A 465 -8.45 1.22 -21.86
N SER A 466 -9.20 2.18 -22.38
CA SER A 466 -8.71 3.52 -22.70
C SER A 466 -9.33 4.52 -21.74
N TYR A 467 -8.52 5.15 -20.91
CA TYR A 467 -8.93 6.06 -19.85
C TYR A 467 -8.41 7.47 -20.09
N LEU A 468 -9.32 8.41 -20.30
CA LEU A 468 -9.04 9.85 -20.42
C LEU A 468 -9.55 10.56 -19.18
N TYR A 469 -8.74 11.45 -18.60
CA TYR A 469 -9.13 12.21 -17.43
C TYR A 469 -8.59 13.64 -17.43
N THR A 470 -9.26 14.51 -16.68
CA THR A 470 -8.77 15.83 -16.28
C THR A 470 -9.09 16.11 -14.81
N GLU A 471 -8.19 16.79 -14.11
CA GLU A 471 -8.32 17.13 -12.69
C GLU A 471 -7.77 18.54 -12.47
N PHE A 472 -8.57 19.40 -11.84
CA PHE A 472 -8.20 20.75 -11.44
C PHE A 472 -8.11 20.82 -9.91
N GLN A 473 -7.03 21.40 -9.42
CA GLN A 473 -6.76 21.58 -7.99
C GLN A 473 -6.46 23.05 -7.69
N GLN A 474 -6.93 23.55 -6.55
CA GLN A 474 -6.61 24.91 -6.09
C GLN A 474 -6.58 25.01 -4.57
N LYS A 475 -5.68 25.87 -4.09
CA LYS A 475 -5.58 26.26 -2.67
C LYS A 475 -6.04 27.71 -2.49
N LEU A 476 -7.01 27.90 -1.60
CA LEU A 476 -7.59 29.20 -1.24
C LEU A 476 -7.46 29.40 0.27
N GLY A 477 -6.31 29.91 0.72
CA GLY A 477 -6.03 30.09 2.14
C GLY A 477 -6.05 28.75 2.92
N LYS A 478 -7.01 28.61 3.83
CA LYS A 478 -7.21 27.37 4.63
C LYS A 478 -8.01 26.30 3.89
N PHE A 479 -8.64 26.63 2.78
CA PHE A 479 -9.48 25.76 1.98
C PHE A 479 -8.74 25.27 0.74
N ASN A 480 -8.70 23.97 0.52
CA ASN A 480 -8.11 23.35 -0.65
C ASN A 480 -9.12 22.40 -1.28
N TYR A 481 -9.22 22.41 -2.61
CA TYR A 481 -10.11 21.51 -3.31
C TYR A 481 -9.50 20.96 -4.60
N SER A 482 -9.99 19.79 -5.00
CA SER A 482 -9.73 19.17 -6.28
C SER A 482 -11.03 18.65 -6.88
N VAL A 483 -11.26 18.94 -8.16
CA VAL A 483 -12.39 18.42 -8.93
C VAL A 483 -11.84 17.75 -10.18
N GLY A 484 -12.28 16.53 -10.43
CA GLY A 484 -11.83 15.76 -11.58
C GLY A 484 -12.96 14.98 -12.23
N ILE A 485 -12.78 14.69 -13.49
CA ILE A 485 -13.65 13.79 -14.27
C ILE A 485 -12.78 12.93 -15.17
N GLY A 486 -13.13 11.65 -15.25
CA GLY A 486 -12.51 10.70 -16.16
C GLY A 486 -13.58 9.92 -16.94
N VAL A 487 -13.19 9.41 -18.10
CA VAL A 487 -14.00 8.54 -18.94
C VAL A 487 -13.16 7.33 -19.32
N SER A 488 -13.65 6.13 -19.03
CA SER A 488 -13.04 4.86 -19.47
C SER A 488 -13.89 4.24 -20.57
N ARG A 489 -13.25 3.85 -21.67
CA ARG A 489 -13.78 2.94 -22.66
C ARG A 489 -13.18 1.56 -22.42
N ASN A 490 -14.01 0.62 -22.03
CA ASN A 490 -13.66 -0.78 -21.79
C ASN A 490 -14.09 -1.61 -23.02
N ASP A 491 -13.19 -2.42 -23.54
CA ASP A 491 -13.41 -3.33 -24.68
C ASP A 491 -13.02 -4.74 -24.22
N TYR A 492 -13.93 -5.68 -24.39
CA TYR A 492 -13.71 -7.08 -24.05
C TYR A 492 -14.11 -7.97 -25.22
N ARG A 493 -13.31 -8.99 -25.53
CA ARG A 493 -13.57 -9.96 -26.59
C ARG A 493 -13.15 -11.35 -26.18
N GLN A 494 -14.06 -12.32 -26.33
CA GLN A 494 -13.80 -13.74 -26.12
C GLN A 494 -14.69 -14.57 -27.06
N GLY A 495 -14.10 -15.28 -28.01
CA GLY A 495 -14.87 -15.94 -29.07
C GLY A 495 -15.76 -14.93 -29.79
N ASP A 496 -17.06 -15.24 -29.89
CA ASP A 496 -18.07 -14.38 -30.51
C ASP A 496 -18.58 -13.26 -29.58
N VAL A 497 -18.25 -13.32 -28.30
CA VAL A 497 -18.66 -12.29 -27.34
C VAL A 497 -17.78 -11.07 -27.48
N LYS A 498 -18.43 -9.93 -27.73
CA LYS A 498 -17.78 -8.62 -27.80
C LYS A 498 -18.61 -7.61 -27.03
N GLU A 499 -18.00 -6.93 -26.10
CA GLU A 499 -18.62 -5.87 -25.31
C GLU A 499 -17.76 -4.61 -25.33
N ILE A 500 -18.41 -3.44 -25.47
CA ILE A 500 -17.79 -2.12 -25.36
C ILE A 500 -18.64 -1.31 -24.39
N LYS A 501 -18.04 -0.82 -23.31
CA LYS A 501 -18.72 -0.05 -22.28
C LYS A 501 -17.96 1.23 -21.94
N PHE A 502 -18.70 2.34 -21.83
CA PHE A 502 -18.18 3.61 -21.35
C PHE A 502 -18.61 3.82 -19.89
N THR A 503 -17.68 4.27 -19.06
CA THR A 503 -17.93 4.60 -17.65
C THR A 503 -17.36 5.97 -17.31
N TYR A 504 -18.06 6.71 -16.43
CA TYR A 504 -17.65 8.03 -15.96
C TYR A 504 -17.09 7.93 -14.54
N ARG A 505 -15.99 8.64 -14.28
CA ARG A 505 -15.25 8.57 -13.04
C ARG A 505 -15.02 9.97 -12.44
N PRO A 506 -16.07 10.59 -11.86
CA PRO A 506 -15.94 11.86 -11.18
C PRO A 506 -15.19 11.71 -9.86
N SER A 507 -14.48 12.76 -9.46
CA SER A 507 -13.83 12.85 -8.15
C SER A 507 -13.93 14.26 -7.58
N LEU A 508 -14.12 14.36 -6.27
CA LEU A 508 -14.13 15.59 -5.50
C LEU A 508 -13.31 15.40 -4.24
N LYS A 509 -12.39 16.30 -3.95
CA LYS A 509 -11.64 16.34 -2.70
C LYS A 509 -11.72 17.74 -2.11
N ILE A 510 -11.97 17.79 -0.83
CA ILE A 510 -12.03 19.02 -0.04
C ILE A 510 -11.17 18.81 1.20
N ASN A 511 -10.29 19.77 1.47
CA ASN A 511 -9.51 19.80 2.71
C ASN A 511 -9.61 21.20 3.32
N TYR A 512 -9.94 21.27 4.61
CA TYR A 512 -10.01 22.51 5.38
C TYR A 512 -9.11 22.42 6.61
N ASN A 513 -8.15 23.33 6.72
CA ASN A 513 -7.27 23.46 7.87
C ASN A 513 -7.84 24.53 8.82
N PHE A 514 -8.49 24.11 9.90
CA PHE A 514 -9.05 25.03 10.91
C PHE A 514 -7.93 25.82 11.58
N THR A 515 -6.88 25.11 11.96
CA THR A 515 -5.61 25.63 12.50
C THR A 515 -4.46 24.82 11.93
N ASP A 516 -3.22 25.13 12.29
CA ASP A 516 -2.04 24.31 11.91
C ASP A 516 -2.10 22.92 12.53
N ASN A 517 -2.90 22.73 13.57
CA ASN A 517 -3.00 21.48 14.34
C ASN A 517 -4.30 20.71 14.07
N ILE A 518 -5.30 21.29 13.42
CA ILE A 518 -6.62 20.69 13.22
C ILE A 518 -7.01 20.79 11.75
N TYR A 519 -7.35 19.65 11.17
CA TYR A 519 -7.84 19.58 9.79
C TYR A 519 -9.07 18.67 9.66
N ALA A 520 -9.85 18.91 8.61
CA ALA A 520 -10.83 17.96 8.12
C ALA A 520 -10.69 17.79 6.60
N ARG A 521 -10.89 16.58 6.12
CA ARG A 521 -10.81 16.21 4.70
C ARG A 521 -12.03 15.36 4.33
N TYR A 522 -12.65 15.66 3.19
CA TYR A 522 -13.72 14.86 2.60
C TYR A 522 -13.40 14.56 1.15
N ASN A 523 -13.43 13.28 0.79
CA ASN A 523 -13.13 12.80 -0.55
C ASN A 523 -14.27 11.95 -1.06
N VAL A 524 -14.66 12.19 -2.32
CA VAL A 524 -15.61 11.36 -3.07
C VAL A 524 -14.93 10.93 -4.35
N SER A 525 -14.98 9.65 -4.67
CA SER A 525 -14.51 9.10 -5.93
C SER A 525 -15.46 8.04 -6.46
N VAL A 526 -15.62 8.01 -7.77
CA VAL A 526 -16.39 6.99 -8.47
C VAL A 526 -15.46 6.33 -9.48
N TYR A 527 -15.41 5.01 -9.49
CA TYR A 527 -14.59 4.25 -10.42
C TYR A 527 -15.25 2.93 -10.82
N ASN A 528 -14.88 2.45 -11.99
CA ASN A 528 -15.38 1.20 -12.53
C ASN A 528 -14.54 0.00 -12.12
N ARG A 529 -15.17 -1.17 -12.10
CA ARG A 529 -14.52 -2.47 -11.99
C ARG A 529 -15.00 -3.35 -13.16
N THR A 530 -14.08 -3.74 -14.03
CA THR A 530 -14.37 -4.65 -15.12
C THR A 530 -14.28 -6.10 -14.66
N PRO A 531 -15.04 -7.03 -15.26
CA PRO A 531 -14.90 -8.46 -15.00
C PRO A 531 -13.45 -8.92 -15.20
N SER A 532 -13.00 -9.80 -14.34
CA SER A 532 -11.69 -10.43 -14.51
C SER A 532 -11.76 -11.48 -15.62
N ILE A 533 -10.63 -11.73 -16.28
CA ILE A 533 -10.50 -12.78 -17.29
C ILE A 533 -10.93 -14.14 -16.73
N TYR A 534 -10.55 -14.44 -15.50
CA TYR A 534 -10.93 -15.69 -14.82
C TYR A 534 -12.44 -15.77 -14.54
N SER A 535 -13.07 -14.64 -14.15
CA SER A 535 -14.51 -14.60 -13.91
C SER A 535 -15.33 -14.88 -15.18
N MET A 536 -14.75 -14.64 -16.36
CA MET A 536 -15.42 -14.83 -17.64
C MET A 536 -15.02 -16.13 -18.35
N ASN A 537 -14.07 -16.93 -17.82
CA ASN A 537 -13.65 -18.19 -18.43
C ASN A 537 -14.80 -19.24 -18.39
N PRO A 538 -15.41 -19.65 -19.52
CA PRO A 538 -16.58 -20.53 -19.53
C PRO A 538 -16.25 -22.01 -19.27
N VAL A 539 -14.98 -22.36 -19.19
CA VAL A 539 -14.54 -23.75 -19.00
C VAL A 539 -14.98 -24.27 -17.63
N VAL A 540 -15.63 -25.43 -17.64
CA VAL A 540 -16.03 -26.14 -16.42
C VAL A 540 -14.77 -26.73 -15.77
N GLN A 541 -14.56 -26.44 -14.50
CA GLN A 541 -13.45 -26.97 -13.70
C GLN A 541 -14.04 -27.75 -12.50
N ASN A 542 -13.79 -29.04 -12.46
CA ASN A 542 -14.21 -29.88 -11.34
C ASN A 542 -13.35 -29.60 -10.12
N ILE A 543 -13.96 -29.36 -8.97
CA ILE A 543 -13.30 -29.06 -7.69
C ILE A 543 -13.17 -30.33 -6.84
N ASP A 544 -14.27 -31.04 -6.69
CA ASP A 544 -14.38 -32.29 -5.94
C ASP A 544 -15.56 -33.13 -6.45
N SER A 545 -15.92 -34.21 -5.73
CA SER A 545 -17.00 -35.11 -6.13
C SER A 545 -18.37 -34.43 -6.24
N LEU A 546 -18.61 -33.31 -5.54
CA LEU A 546 -19.91 -32.64 -5.46
C LEU A 546 -19.90 -31.26 -6.15
N ARG A 547 -18.74 -30.61 -6.30
CA ARG A 547 -18.63 -29.22 -6.73
C ARG A 547 -17.86 -29.06 -8.03
N PHE A 548 -18.29 -28.08 -8.81
CA PHE A 548 -17.55 -27.56 -9.95
C PHE A 548 -17.71 -26.04 -10.03
N ARG A 549 -16.83 -25.39 -10.77
CA ARG A 549 -16.90 -23.96 -11.05
C ARG A 549 -16.80 -23.69 -12.54
N ARG A 550 -17.36 -22.57 -12.98
CA ARG A 550 -17.15 -21.98 -14.30
C ARG A 550 -17.32 -20.47 -14.23
N GLY A 551 -16.69 -19.74 -15.14
CA GLY A 551 -16.92 -18.30 -15.29
C GLY A 551 -18.25 -18.00 -16.02
N ASN A 552 -18.59 -16.72 -16.13
CA ASN A 552 -19.79 -16.22 -16.77
C ASN A 552 -19.42 -15.14 -17.79
N THR A 553 -19.64 -15.41 -19.06
CA THR A 553 -19.33 -14.47 -20.16
C THR A 553 -20.30 -13.28 -20.23
N ASN A 554 -21.41 -13.32 -19.50
CA ASN A 554 -22.43 -12.26 -19.47
C ASN A 554 -22.24 -11.27 -18.32
N LEU A 555 -21.03 -11.23 -17.73
CA LEU A 555 -20.73 -10.30 -16.65
C LEU A 555 -20.56 -8.88 -17.16
N ASP A 556 -21.12 -7.94 -16.42
CA ASP A 556 -21.09 -6.52 -16.74
C ASP A 556 -20.09 -5.78 -15.84
N THR A 557 -19.52 -4.69 -16.37
CA THR A 557 -18.70 -3.75 -15.57
C THR A 557 -19.57 -3.06 -14.54
N TYR A 558 -19.13 -2.98 -13.30
CA TYR A 558 -19.87 -2.32 -12.22
C TYR A 558 -19.17 -1.08 -11.69
N MET A 559 -19.93 -0.24 -10.98
CA MET A 559 -19.43 1.02 -10.42
C MET A 559 -19.21 0.91 -8.92
N THR A 560 -18.16 1.56 -8.45
CA THR A 560 -17.84 1.71 -7.03
C THR A 560 -17.86 3.19 -6.67
N TYR A 561 -18.62 3.52 -5.62
CA TYR A 561 -18.75 4.85 -5.04
C TYR A 561 -18.07 4.85 -3.68
N GLN A 562 -17.01 5.63 -3.54
CA GLN A 562 -16.25 5.70 -2.30
C GLN A 562 -16.33 7.11 -1.70
N GLN A 563 -16.61 7.19 -0.42
CA GLN A 563 -16.64 8.41 0.37
C GLN A 563 -15.71 8.24 1.58
N VAL A 564 -14.83 9.20 1.79
CA VAL A 564 -13.86 9.17 2.89
C VAL A 564 -13.91 10.48 3.63
N LEU A 565 -14.25 10.42 4.91
CA LEU A 565 -14.13 11.53 5.84
C LEU A 565 -12.92 11.29 6.75
N SER A 566 -12.04 12.27 6.85
CA SER A 566 -10.90 12.25 7.79
C SER A 566 -10.87 13.53 8.60
N ALA A 567 -10.56 13.43 9.88
CA ALA A 567 -10.33 14.58 10.76
C ALA A 567 -9.14 14.29 11.66
N GLY A 568 -8.24 15.25 11.82
CA GLY A 568 -7.05 15.06 12.61
C GLY A 568 -6.75 16.23 13.53
N PHE A 569 -6.15 15.88 14.66
CA PHE A 569 -5.60 16.78 15.66
C PHE A 569 -4.17 16.37 15.97
N LYS A 570 -3.24 17.35 16.02
CA LYS A 570 -1.86 17.12 16.41
C LYS A 570 -1.35 18.27 17.27
N LYS A 571 -0.84 17.95 18.44
CA LYS A 571 -0.23 18.94 19.33
C LYS A 571 0.88 18.30 20.15
N SER A 572 2.10 18.83 20.03
CA SER A 572 3.27 18.39 20.79
C SER A 572 3.51 16.87 20.70
N PHE A 573 3.29 16.15 21.78
CA PHE A 573 3.56 14.73 21.93
C PHE A 573 2.35 13.83 21.60
N PHE A 574 1.22 14.40 21.22
CA PHE A 574 -0.02 13.65 20.97
C PHE A 574 -0.60 13.96 19.60
N SER A 575 -1.07 12.93 18.89
CA SER A 575 -1.91 13.10 17.70
C SER A 575 -3.07 12.10 17.69
N ALA A 576 -4.18 12.53 17.11
CA ALA A 576 -5.36 11.73 16.89
C ALA A 576 -5.87 11.95 15.46
N ASP A 577 -6.05 10.88 14.70
CA ASP A 577 -6.56 10.91 13.34
C ASP A 577 -7.77 9.96 13.24
N LEU A 578 -8.97 10.53 13.02
CA LEU A 578 -10.20 9.80 12.74
C LEU A 578 -10.37 9.65 11.24
N ARG A 579 -10.74 8.47 10.78
CA ARG A 579 -11.11 8.17 9.40
C ARG A 579 -12.38 7.35 9.36
N ILE A 580 -13.31 7.74 8.48
CA ILE A 580 -14.53 6.99 8.15
C ILE A 580 -14.51 6.77 6.63
N ASP A 581 -14.56 5.53 6.19
CA ASP A 581 -14.54 5.12 4.79
C ASP A 581 -15.82 4.33 4.50
N HIS A 582 -16.63 4.79 3.56
CA HIS A 582 -17.80 4.09 3.07
C HIS A 582 -17.63 3.80 1.59
N ARG A 583 -17.73 2.54 1.21
CA ARG A 583 -17.70 2.05 -0.15
C ARG A 583 -19.01 1.36 -0.47
N TYR A 584 -19.64 1.79 -1.53
CA TYR A 584 -20.81 1.19 -2.11
C TYR A 584 -20.48 0.68 -3.51
N GLN A 585 -20.77 -0.57 -3.79
CA GLN A 585 -20.63 -1.19 -5.11
C GLN A 585 -22.03 -1.48 -5.65
N ASP A 586 -22.32 -0.94 -6.82
CA ASP A 586 -23.59 -1.14 -7.52
C ASP A 586 -23.43 -2.30 -8.49
N LYS A 587 -24.22 -3.35 -8.32
CA LYS A 587 -24.18 -4.58 -9.08
C LYS A 587 -22.79 -5.26 -9.11
N PRO A 588 -22.13 -5.47 -7.95
CA PRO A 588 -20.80 -6.07 -7.91
C PRO A 588 -20.81 -7.49 -8.47
N ILE A 589 -19.67 -7.90 -9.04
CA ILE A 589 -19.46 -9.29 -9.43
C ILE A 589 -19.13 -10.09 -8.18
N MET A 590 -20.01 -11.02 -7.81
CA MET A 590 -19.86 -11.91 -6.66
C MET A 590 -20.28 -13.32 -7.05
N ASN A 591 -19.58 -14.33 -6.48
CA ASN A 591 -19.91 -15.71 -6.75
C ASN A 591 -21.26 -16.08 -6.11
N GLN A 592 -21.97 -16.97 -6.78
CA GLN A 592 -23.19 -17.60 -6.30
C GLN A 592 -23.02 -19.11 -6.41
N LEU A 593 -23.51 -19.81 -5.44
CA LEU A 593 -23.60 -21.27 -5.47
C LEU A 593 -25.01 -21.67 -5.95
N ASP A 594 -25.05 -22.40 -7.05
CA ASP A 594 -26.27 -22.93 -7.63
C ASP A 594 -26.24 -24.46 -7.59
N TYR A 595 -27.41 -25.10 -7.62
CA TYR A 595 -27.54 -26.55 -7.76
C TYR A 595 -27.99 -26.87 -9.19
N VAL A 596 -27.14 -27.55 -9.96
CA VAL A 596 -27.33 -27.82 -11.38
C VAL A 596 -26.94 -29.28 -11.67
N ASP A 597 -27.80 -30.02 -12.33
CA ASP A 597 -27.56 -31.41 -12.75
C ASP A 597 -27.04 -32.32 -11.61
N GLY A 598 -27.61 -32.16 -10.42
CA GLY A 598 -27.28 -32.99 -9.26
C GLY A 598 -25.96 -32.60 -8.53
N ARG A 599 -25.35 -31.49 -8.90
CA ARG A 599 -24.09 -31.00 -8.34
C ARG A 599 -24.15 -29.48 -8.01
N PHE A 600 -23.24 -29.03 -7.18
CA PHE A 600 -23.13 -27.63 -6.77
C PHE A 600 -22.17 -26.88 -7.69
N MET A 601 -22.67 -25.83 -8.34
CA MET A 601 -21.93 -25.00 -9.27
C MET A 601 -21.62 -23.64 -8.64
N THR A 602 -20.35 -23.27 -8.57
CA THR A 602 -19.95 -21.87 -8.26
C THR A 602 -19.78 -21.08 -9.55
N GLN A 603 -20.52 -19.98 -9.68
CA GLN A 603 -20.45 -19.09 -10.85
C GLN A 603 -20.55 -17.62 -10.40
N PRO A 604 -19.77 -16.70 -10.99
CA PRO A 604 -19.88 -15.27 -10.73
C PRO A 604 -21.08 -14.65 -11.46
N TYR A 605 -21.78 -13.74 -10.77
CA TYR A 605 -22.89 -12.95 -11.30
C TYR A 605 -22.76 -11.49 -10.89
N ASN A 606 -23.36 -10.56 -11.62
CA ASN A 606 -23.64 -9.23 -11.11
C ASN A 606 -24.78 -9.33 -10.08
N GLN A 607 -24.43 -9.18 -8.80
CA GLN A 607 -25.34 -9.26 -7.66
C GLN A 607 -25.97 -7.89 -7.38
N LYS A 608 -26.80 -7.72 -6.32
CA LYS A 608 -27.50 -6.46 -6.07
C LYS A 608 -26.59 -5.35 -5.60
N ALA A 609 -25.93 -5.52 -4.46
CA ALA A 609 -25.10 -4.50 -3.86
C ALA A 609 -24.07 -5.06 -2.88
N PHE A 610 -23.01 -4.27 -2.64
CA PHE A 610 -22.08 -4.55 -1.56
C PHE A 610 -21.68 -3.24 -0.88
N HIS A 611 -21.79 -3.21 0.45
CA HIS A 611 -21.36 -2.09 1.26
C HIS A 611 -20.21 -2.49 2.17
N HIS A 612 -19.22 -1.64 2.24
CA HIS A 612 -18.14 -1.71 3.21
C HIS A 612 -18.05 -0.38 3.94
N LEU A 613 -18.23 -0.40 5.25
CA LEU A 613 -18.08 0.76 6.13
C LEU A 613 -16.95 0.46 7.12
N GLN A 614 -15.99 1.36 7.22
CA GLN A 614 -14.86 1.27 8.14
C GLN A 614 -14.71 2.59 8.90
N GLY A 615 -14.60 2.49 10.23
CA GLY A 615 -14.21 3.60 11.10
C GLY A 615 -12.90 3.23 11.81
N GLU A 616 -11.92 4.12 11.81
CA GLU A 616 -10.64 3.96 12.52
C GLU A 616 -10.26 5.25 13.23
N LEU A 617 -9.76 5.12 14.47
CA LEU A 617 -9.17 6.23 15.23
C LEU A 617 -7.72 5.88 15.55
N THR A 618 -6.76 6.55 14.92
CA THR A 618 -5.33 6.38 15.21
C THR A 618 -4.91 7.36 16.30
N LEU A 619 -4.52 6.84 17.44
CA LEU A 619 -3.98 7.62 18.56
C LEU A 619 -2.46 7.37 18.64
N LYS A 620 -1.65 8.43 18.57
CA LYS A 620 -0.19 8.35 18.74
C LYS A 620 0.26 9.23 19.88
N PHE A 621 1.13 8.69 20.70
CA PHE A 621 1.75 9.33 21.83
C PHE A 621 3.26 9.23 21.71
N GLU A 622 3.96 10.37 21.70
CA GLU A 622 5.42 10.49 21.58
C GLU A 622 6.02 11.17 22.81
N PRO A 623 6.09 10.49 23.96
CA PRO A 623 6.57 11.12 25.20
C PRO A 623 8.02 11.58 25.10
N ILE A 624 8.81 10.91 24.26
CA ILE A 624 10.18 11.32 23.93
C ILE A 624 10.27 11.40 22.42
N LYS A 625 10.23 12.63 21.89
CA LYS A 625 10.20 12.91 20.45
C LYS A 625 11.27 12.12 19.70
N ASN A 626 10.85 11.40 18.63
CA ASN A 626 11.69 10.56 17.78
C ASN A 626 12.39 9.38 18.49
N ARG A 627 12.14 9.15 19.79
CA ARG A 627 12.76 8.04 20.54
C ARG A 627 11.78 7.03 21.08
N LEU A 628 10.60 7.48 21.47
CA LEU A 628 9.57 6.58 21.97
C LEU A 628 8.22 7.00 21.38
N THR A 629 7.63 6.11 20.58
CA THR A 629 6.30 6.27 20.01
C THR A 629 5.44 5.09 20.44
N VAL A 630 4.27 5.39 20.99
CA VAL A 630 3.25 4.40 21.33
C VAL A 630 2.01 4.75 20.53
N GLY A 631 1.42 3.76 19.85
CA GLY A 631 0.20 3.94 19.08
C GLY A 631 -0.87 2.93 19.46
N PHE A 632 -2.12 3.38 19.38
CA PHE A 632 -3.29 2.54 19.58
C PHE A 632 -4.32 2.90 18.51
N VAL A 633 -4.88 1.87 17.83
CA VAL A 633 -5.77 2.04 16.68
C VAL A 633 -7.02 1.18 16.88
N PRO A 634 -8.03 1.67 17.61
CA PRO A 634 -9.35 1.06 17.62
C PRO A 634 -10.06 1.30 16.29
N GLY A 635 -10.82 0.31 15.84
CA GLY A 635 -11.58 0.39 14.61
C GLY A 635 -12.83 -0.49 14.61
N ILE A 636 -13.72 -0.19 13.70
CA ILE A 636 -14.93 -0.95 13.43
C ILE A 636 -15.07 -1.17 11.92
N LEU A 637 -15.45 -2.37 11.54
CA LEU A 637 -15.75 -2.77 10.18
C LEU A 637 -17.17 -3.26 10.11
N ARG A 638 -17.90 -2.86 9.07
CA ARG A 638 -19.21 -3.39 8.76
C ARG A 638 -19.34 -3.67 7.27
N TYR A 639 -19.74 -4.88 6.96
CA TYR A 639 -20.04 -5.34 5.61
C TYR A 639 -21.53 -5.62 5.49
N ILE A 640 -22.12 -5.29 4.34
CA ILE A 640 -23.45 -5.71 3.93
C ILE A 640 -23.33 -6.27 2.53
N SER A 641 -23.56 -7.55 2.35
CA SER A 641 -23.49 -8.27 1.08
C SER A 641 -24.89 -8.65 0.64
N GLU A 642 -25.35 -8.02 -0.45
CA GLU A 642 -26.69 -8.21 -1.00
C GLU A 642 -26.59 -8.96 -2.32
N GLY A 643 -26.80 -10.27 -2.26
CA GLY A 643 -26.92 -11.12 -3.43
C GLY A 643 -28.34 -11.12 -4.01
N ASN A 644 -28.54 -11.86 -5.09
CA ASN A 644 -29.85 -12.02 -5.69
C ASN A 644 -30.82 -12.75 -4.77
N ASN A 645 -30.30 -13.70 -3.97
CA ASN A 645 -31.08 -14.61 -3.14
C ASN A 645 -30.76 -14.51 -1.64
N TYR A 646 -29.83 -13.62 -1.23
CA TYR A 646 -29.41 -13.49 0.16
C TYR A 646 -29.11 -12.02 0.54
N THR A 647 -29.09 -11.74 1.84
CA THR A 647 -28.53 -10.53 2.41
C THR A 647 -27.84 -10.88 3.71
N HIS A 648 -26.55 -10.67 3.78
CA HIS A 648 -25.73 -10.93 4.96
C HIS A 648 -25.10 -9.66 5.47
N THR A 649 -24.99 -9.56 6.79
CA THR A 649 -24.33 -8.43 7.46
C THR A 649 -23.32 -8.95 8.46
N TYR A 650 -22.10 -8.42 8.41
CA TYR A 650 -21.05 -8.75 9.36
C TYR A 650 -20.45 -7.48 9.96
N THR A 651 -20.24 -7.48 11.27
CA THR A 651 -19.62 -6.35 11.99
C THR A 651 -18.52 -6.87 12.89
N GLN A 652 -17.34 -6.23 12.84
CA GLN A 652 -16.18 -6.57 13.67
C GLN A 652 -15.62 -5.30 14.33
N TRP A 653 -15.36 -5.38 15.63
CA TRP A 653 -14.45 -4.47 16.34
C TRP A 653 -13.03 -4.99 16.25
N ARG A 654 -12.08 -4.11 16.07
CA ARG A 654 -10.67 -4.46 15.99
C ARG A 654 -9.80 -3.46 16.76
N PHE A 655 -8.64 -3.95 17.19
CA PHE A 655 -7.67 -3.15 17.91
C PHE A 655 -6.28 -3.47 17.38
N SER A 656 -5.49 -2.43 17.17
CA SER A 656 -4.06 -2.59 16.86
C SER A 656 -3.26 -1.67 17.77
N ALA A 657 -2.06 -2.10 18.11
CA ALA A 657 -1.14 -1.31 18.91
C ALA A 657 0.28 -1.46 18.41
N PHE A 658 1.08 -0.42 18.57
CA PHE A 658 2.50 -0.48 18.26
C PHE A 658 3.33 0.34 19.23
N LEU A 659 4.56 -0.08 19.42
CA LEU A 659 5.57 0.63 20.18
C LEU A 659 6.89 0.61 19.42
N ASN A 660 7.46 1.80 19.20
CA ASN A 660 8.80 1.95 18.64
C ASN A 660 9.66 2.72 19.62
N ALA A 661 10.75 2.11 20.09
CA ALA A 661 11.69 2.73 21.01
C ALA A 661 13.11 2.67 20.46
N ASN A 662 13.81 3.82 20.52
CA ASN A 662 15.16 3.98 20.01
C ASN A 662 16.06 4.56 21.11
N TYR A 663 17.12 3.84 21.49
CA TYR A 663 18.11 4.32 22.45
C TYR A 663 19.52 4.06 21.94
N LYS A 664 20.25 5.13 21.60
CA LYS A 664 21.58 5.05 20.99
C LYS A 664 21.56 4.17 19.74
N LYS A 665 22.19 2.99 19.78
CA LYS A 665 22.26 2.01 18.69
C LYS A 665 21.25 0.87 18.82
N TRP A 666 20.45 0.87 19.90
CA TRP A 666 19.44 -0.14 20.17
C TRP A 666 18.06 0.30 19.73
N MET A 667 17.30 -0.65 19.25
CA MET A 667 15.92 -0.45 18.77
C MET A 667 15.04 -1.56 19.32
N LEU A 668 13.84 -1.19 19.76
CA LEU A 668 12.78 -2.12 20.14
C LEU A 668 11.54 -1.78 19.32
N ASN A 669 10.99 -2.75 18.60
CA ASN A 669 9.75 -2.60 17.87
C ASN A 669 8.77 -3.68 18.35
N ILE A 670 7.54 -3.25 18.65
CA ILE A 670 6.42 -4.11 18.96
C ILE A 670 5.28 -3.71 18.05
N GLN A 671 4.73 -4.67 17.31
CA GLN A 671 3.56 -4.48 16.47
C GLN A 671 2.53 -5.56 16.79
N LEU A 672 1.35 -5.15 17.20
CA LEU A 672 0.25 -6.03 17.57
C LEU A 672 -0.94 -5.67 16.70
N TRP A 673 -1.20 -6.49 15.69
CA TRP A 673 -2.35 -6.34 14.79
C TRP A 673 -3.36 -7.40 15.13
N ASP A 674 -4.58 -6.98 15.46
CA ASP A 674 -5.68 -7.90 15.60
C ASP A 674 -6.13 -8.43 14.24
N ARG A 675 -6.84 -9.54 14.26
CA ARG A 675 -7.37 -10.18 13.07
C ARG A 675 -8.27 -9.24 12.29
N TYR A 676 -8.07 -9.18 10.98
CA TYR A 676 -8.86 -8.40 10.06
C TYR A 676 -9.70 -9.33 9.20
N ASP A 677 -10.95 -9.52 9.59
CA ASP A 677 -11.88 -10.35 8.82
C ASP A 677 -12.38 -9.59 7.60
N TYR A 678 -12.50 -10.29 6.50
CA TYR A 678 -13.07 -9.80 5.26
C TYR A 678 -14.33 -10.60 4.92
N PHE A 679 -15.44 -9.92 4.71
CA PHE A 679 -16.70 -10.56 4.33
C PHE A 679 -17.11 -10.12 2.93
N GLN A 680 -17.36 -11.08 2.07
CA GLN A 680 -17.87 -10.83 0.72
C GLN A 680 -18.69 -12.03 0.26
N GLU A 681 -19.68 -11.80 -0.62
CA GLU A 681 -20.59 -12.86 -1.06
C GLU A 681 -21.33 -13.43 0.14
N GLU A 682 -21.25 -14.73 0.35
CA GLU A 682 -21.76 -15.44 1.51
C GLU A 682 -20.62 -15.95 2.43
N THR A 683 -19.38 -15.49 2.20
CA THR A 683 -18.21 -16.03 2.89
C THR A 683 -17.51 -14.98 3.76
N LEU A 684 -17.33 -15.36 5.02
CA LEU A 684 -16.43 -14.68 5.96
C LEU A 684 -15.04 -15.31 5.84
N TYR A 685 -14.09 -14.53 5.36
CA TYR A 685 -12.66 -14.88 5.36
C TYR A 685 -12.02 -14.28 6.61
N GLY A 686 -11.67 -15.14 7.57
CA GLY A 686 -10.94 -14.67 8.75
C GLY A 686 -9.53 -14.29 8.38
N GLY A 687 -9.14 -13.07 8.71
CA GLY A 687 -7.79 -12.57 8.52
C GLY A 687 -6.79 -13.22 9.48
N GLU A 688 -5.53 -12.94 9.26
CA GLU A 688 -4.44 -13.33 10.13
C GLU A 688 -4.31 -12.35 11.29
N THR A 689 -3.98 -12.86 12.48
CA THR A 689 -3.37 -12.04 13.52
C THR A 689 -1.91 -11.88 13.17
N TRP A 690 -1.40 -10.67 13.25
CA TRP A 690 0.02 -10.41 13.02
C TRP A 690 0.62 -9.72 14.23
N GLN A 691 1.60 -10.36 14.84
CA GLN A 691 2.33 -9.82 15.97
C GLN A 691 3.80 -9.96 15.67
N ASP A 692 4.55 -8.88 15.86
CA ASP A 692 6.00 -8.85 15.69
C ASP A 692 6.63 -8.13 16.87
N VAL A 693 7.53 -8.80 17.57
CA VAL A 693 8.34 -8.22 18.63
C VAL A 693 9.80 -8.44 18.27
N ASN A 694 10.55 -7.36 18.16
CA ASN A 694 11.96 -7.47 17.83
C ASN A 694 12.82 -6.43 18.54
N ILE A 695 14.07 -6.83 18.81
CA ILE A 695 15.14 -5.97 19.31
C ILE A 695 16.28 -5.97 18.31
N GLY A 696 16.83 -4.80 18.03
CA GLY A 696 17.91 -4.63 17.07
C GLY A 696 19.07 -3.81 17.59
N TYR A 697 20.24 -4.09 17.04
CA TYR A 697 21.45 -3.28 17.21
C TYR A 697 21.95 -2.83 15.83
N LYS A 698 22.19 -1.54 15.65
CA LYS A 698 22.60 -0.96 14.38
C LYS A 698 23.85 -0.10 14.52
N THR A 699 24.75 -0.26 13.57
CA THR A 699 25.89 0.62 13.29
C THR A 699 25.68 1.35 11.96
N ASP A 700 26.63 2.17 11.55
CA ASP A 700 26.53 2.89 10.27
C ASP A 700 26.46 1.98 9.04
N ARG A 701 27.04 0.77 9.12
CA ARG A 701 27.15 -0.17 7.99
C ARG A 701 26.42 -1.48 8.23
N PHE A 702 26.19 -1.86 9.44
CA PHE A 702 25.70 -3.19 9.81
C PHE A 702 24.54 -3.07 10.82
N SER A 703 23.53 -3.92 10.64
CA SER A 703 22.50 -4.09 11.67
C SER A 703 22.11 -5.55 11.83
N ILE A 704 21.78 -5.91 13.06
CA ILE A 704 21.26 -7.22 13.42
C ILE A 704 20.01 -7.04 14.28
N PHE A 705 18.96 -7.79 13.97
CA PHE A 705 17.74 -7.88 14.75
C PHE A 705 17.48 -9.33 15.12
N ALA A 706 17.01 -9.55 16.33
CA ALA A 706 16.41 -10.79 16.76
C ALA A 706 14.96 -10.50 17.12
N GLY A 707 14.05 -11.33 16.66
CA GLY A 707 12.62 -11.12 16.86
C GLY A 707 11.84 -12.40 16.87
N MET A 708 10.53 -12.25 17.09
CA MET A 708 9.56 -13.33 17.09
C MET A 708 8.28 -12.87 16.44
N ILE A 709 7.82 -13.62 15.44
CA ILE A 709 6.51 -13.47 14.83
C ILE A 709 5.50 -14.27 15.63
N ASN A 710 4.32 -13.68 15.87
CA ASN A 710 3.22 -14.23 16.64
C ASN A 710 3.63 -14.77 18.03
N PRO A 711 4.33 -13.96 18.89
CA PRO A 711 4.81 -14.42 20.19
C PRO A 711 3.69 -14.77 21.18
N PHE A 712 2.49 -14.16 21.03
CA PHE A 712 1.42 -14.23 22.03
C PHE A 712 0.20 -15.02 21.58
N LYS A 713 0.12 -15.41 20.32
CA LYS A 713 -1.06 -16.08 19.76
C LYS A 713 -0.68 -17.02 18.63
N ASP A 714 -1.33 -18.18 18.61
CA ASP A 714 -1.15 -19.14 17.52
C ASP A 714 -1.70 -18.58 16.21
N TRP A 715 -0.95 -18.81 15.15
CA TRP A 715 -1.36 -18.43 13.80
C TRP A 715 -2.45 -19.36 13.30
N ASN A 716 -3.56 -18.78 12.87
CA ASN A 716 -4.61 -19.49 12.16
C ASN A 716 -5.40 -18.56 11.24
N MET A 717 -6.01 -19.16 10.21
CA MET A 717 -6.96 -18.52 9.30
C MET A 717 -8.25 -19.31 9.32
N LYS A 718 -9.37 -18.65 9.58
CA LYS A 718 -10.70 -19.27 9.59
C LYS A 718 -11.52 -18.73 8.43
N SER A 719 -12.36 -19.57 7.83
CA SER A 719 -13.39 -19.10 6.92
C SER A 719 -14.73 -19.75 7.26
N HIS A 720 -15.82 -19.02 7.03
CA HIS A 720 -17.18 -19.50 7.23
C HIS A 720 -18.00 -19.11 6.00
N ASN A 721 -18.63 -20.09 5.37
CA ASN A 721 -19.59 -19.86 4.31
C ASN A 721 -21.01 -19.96 4.89
N TRP A 722 -21.82 -18.94 4.68
CA TRP A 722 -23.18 -18.83 5.19
C TRP A 722 -24.22 -19.18 4.12
N SER A 723 -23.80 -19.78 3.00
CA SER A 723 -24.72 -20.22 1.96
C SER A 723 -25.75 -21.21 2.49
N ALA A 724 -27.01 -21.02 2.13
CA ALA A 724 -28.06 -21.95 2.48
C ALA A 724 -27.88 -23.35 1.84
N LEU A 725 -27.17 -23.41 0.70
CA LEU A 725 -26.91 -24.66 -0.02
C LEU A 725 -25.70 -25.43 0.50
N ASN A 726 -24.67 -24.69 0.98
CA ASN A 726 -23.44 -25.30 1.48
C ASN A 726 -22.84 -24.49 2.62
N PRO A 727 -23.54 -24.45 3.80
CA PRO A 727 -22.93 -23.84 4.97
C PRO A 727 -21.67 -24.62 5.37
N SER A 728 -20.57 -23.90 5.58
CA SER A 728 -19.29 -24.54 5.88
C SER A 728 -18.37 -23.69 6.75
N SER A 729 -17.48 -24.36 7.45
CA SER A 729 -16.38 -23.75 8.18
C SER A 729 -15.06 -24.41 7.85
N SER A 730 -14.00 -23.62 7.81
CA SER A 730 -12.64 -24.12 7.60
C SER A 730 -11.67 -23.38 8.52
N ASN A 731 -10.70 -24.11 9.06
CA ASN A 731 -9.61 -23.57 9.85
C ASN A 731 -8.27 -24.11 9.32
N THR A 732 -7.42 -23.20 8.88
CA THR A 732 -6.03 -23.50 8.49
C THR A 732 -5.10 -22.95 9.57
N PHE A 733 -4.18 -23.75 10.05
CA PHE A 733 -3.22 -23.38 11.10
C PHE A 733 -1.81 -23.94 10.82
N SER A 734 -0.81 -23.34 11.44
CA SER A 734 0.59 -23.74 11.28
C SER A 734 1.38 -23.42 12.54
N ASN A 735 2.03 -24.44 13.09
CA ASN A 735 2.93 -24.26 14.23
C ASN A 735 4.23 -23.58 13.81
N ASN A 736 4.64 -23.68 12.53
CA ASN A 736 5.85 -23.04 12.02
C ASN A 736 5.78 -21.52 11.98
N VAL A 737 4.57 -20.94 11.96
CA VAL A 737 4.32 -19.49 11.96
C VAL A 737 3.90 -18.97 13.34
N SER A 738 3.52 -19.88 14.26
CA SER A 738 3.25 -19.57 15.65
C SER A 738 4.57 -19.50 16.42
N GLN A 739 4.75 -18.48 17.27
CA GLN A 739 5.97 -18.22 18.03
C GLN A 739 7.26 -18.40 17.20
N MET A 740 7.24 -17.90 15.95
CA MET A 740 8.35 -18.08 15.02
C MET A 740 9.51 -17.12 15.33
N PRO A 741 10.65 -17.57 15.87
CA PRO A 741 11.82 -16.71 16.06
C PRO A 741 12.47 -16.40 14.71
N TYR A 742 13.11 -15.25 14.60
CA TYR A 742 13.86 -14.89 13.41
C TYR A 742 15.11 -14.04 13.73
N ILE A 743 16.02 -14.06 12.78
CA ILE A 743 17.17 -13.16 12.73
C ILE A 743 17.11 -12.37 11.44
N LYS A 744 17.36 -11.07 11.53
CA LYS A 744 17.49 -10.19 10.37
C LYS A 744 18.83 -9.48 10.41
N ILE A 745 19.62 -9.64 9.36
CA ILE A 745 20.94 -9.08 9.21
C ILE A 745 20.94 -8.20 7.97
N SER A 746 21.44 -6.98 8.09
CA SER A 746 21.63 -6.12 6.92
C SER A 746 22.97 -5.43 6.91
N TYR A 747 23.52 -5.28 5.71
CA TYR A 747 24.78 -4.61 5.43
C TYR A 747 24.54 -3.49 4.42
N ASN A 748 25.02 -2.29 4.76
CA ASN A 748 24.85 -1.08 3.94
C ASN A 748 26.18 -0.35 3.81
N ILE A 749 26.63 -0.11 2.59
CA ILE A 749 27.76 0.77 2.32
C ILE A 749 27.38 1.76 1.21
N SER A 750 27.79 3.00 1.38
CA SER A 750 27.60 4.07 0.41
C SER A 750 28.92 4.80 0.23
N PHE A 751 29.32 5.03 -1.02
CA PHE A 751 30.59 5.66 -1.37
C PHE A 751 30.41 6.69 -2.48
N GLY A 752 31.39 7.59 -2.61
CA GLY A 752 31.40 8.65 -3.62
C GLY A 752 30.88 9.99 -3.10
N ARG A 753 30.95 11.03 -3.94
CA ARG A 753 30.51 12.38 -3.60
C ARG A 753 29.00 12.49 -3.69
N GLN A 754 28.39 12.88 -2.57
CA GLN A 754 27.00 13.32 -2.58
C GLN A 754 26.99 14.75 -3.13
N PHE A 755 26.50 14.92 -4.34
CA PHE A 755 26.11 16.24 -4.82
C PHE A 755 24.60 16.38 -4.72
N LYS A 756 24.16 17.62 -4.38
CA LYS A 756 22.79 18.12 -4.45
C LYS A 756 21.75 17.04 -4.61
N SER A 757 20.94 16.85 -3.61
CA SER A 757 19.59 16.46 -3.95
C SER A 757 19.11 17.52 -4.92
N VAL A 758 19.07 17.22 -6.20
CA VAL A 758 18.16 17.91 -7.06
C VAL A 758 16.82 17.52 -6.48
N ALA A 759 16.33 18.38 -5.57
CA ALA A 759 14.94 18.34 -5.23
C ALA A 759 14.26 18.30 -6.58
N ARG A 760 13.52 17.23 -6.87
CA ARG A 760 12.87 17.11 -8.14
C ARG A 760 12.03 18.34 -8.33
N LYS A 761 12.33 19.11 -9.37
CA LYS A 761 11.43 20.13 -9.86
C LYS A 761 10.11 19.54 -10.30
N VAL A 762 10.15 18.30 -10.67
CA VAL A 762 8.98 17.49 -10.84
C VAL A 762 8.79 16.77 -9.54
N ASP A 763 8.07 17.42 -8.77
CA ASP A 763 7.37 16.78 -7.71
C ASP A 763 6.39 15.83 -8.38
N ASN A 764 6.64 14.53 -8.30
CA ASN A 764 5.61 13.52 -8.57
C ASN A 764 4.50 13.62 -7.54
N THR A 765 4.58 14.54 -6.66
CA THR A 765 3.62 15.07 -5.74
C THR A 765 2.54 15.85 -6.45
N GLY A 766 2.21 15.44 -7.69
CA GLY A 766 1.10 16.09 -8.35
C GLY A 766 1.29 17.57 -8.59
N GLY A 767 2.50 17.99 -9.03
CA GLY A 767 2.74 19.37 -9.48
C GLY A 767 2.71 20.42 -8.39
N GLU A 768 2.89 20.07 -7.13
CA GLU A 768 3.29 21.04 -6.11
C GLU A 768 4.79 21.35 -6.17
N GLY A 769 5.46 20.85 -7.18
CA GLY A 769 6.75 21.32 -7.53
C GLY A 769 6.69 22.77 -7.97
N LYS A 770 6.90 23.69 -7.04
CA LYS A 770 7.34 25.08 -7.25
C LYS A 770 6.50 25.98 -8.12
#